data_642248349c913aa9ba8b3c2b487070c7
#
_entry.id   642248349c913aa9ba8b3c2b487070c7
#
_cell.length_a   1.000
_cell.length_b   1.000
_cell.length_c   1.000
_cell.angle_alpha   90.00
_cell.angle_beta   90.00
_cell.angle_gamma   90.00
#
_symmetry.space_group_name_H-M   'P 1'
#
loop_
_entity.id
_entity.type
_entity.pdbx_description
1 polymer ?
#
loop_
_entity_poly.entity_id
_entity_poly.type
_entity_poly.pdbx_seq_one_letter_code
_entity_poly.pdbx_strand_id
1 'polypeptide(L)'
;MKIRYIILLLTFISSISFSQIPQGSWQVDPDPFLESQQITFTVSDINSGNLSGVNDIYLWTWYTKFGGGSTNPDSEWNGQWNNSNEGMKMTKNLDGSYSFSFTPKDFFSDTGIETIGVLAKAKDATGDKKSQDFIFQVGLFEVNLINPSGFTSVIESGENLEVEATSSSNSNFKLKENNNLIDEVDGVTSYSYTITNITQSLSYTLLVTDIESGSEIERAFDVFIKPDVSVENIPYSEVDDGLNFINGNVVFVLNAPGKSFVNLVGSFNNWEVDDQYLMKYDDTINRFWFVLSGVDQSAYHSYQYLVDGSIYIADPYSPIILDSYNDSYVCKTSACGFSTFPSYPKNNKHAATMFKVDDGFSWEDDSFIPPNQNDLIIYEILIRDFHEDKSFESVVEKLDYLQGLGINAIELMPVNEFDGNSSWGYNPSFHMAVDKIYGSPTKFKELVNECHKRGIAVILDVVYNHATGQNPYFRLWNTENNSYVGSPTPQNPYFQESPISESYLNYFNDMNHESGYVREYMRRINNFLINEYHIDGFRFDLTKGFTNKNIAENYSSQRVNYLKKLADDVWDNDEDTYIIFEHFQNEEEKVFSEYGIMSWGEENYNYNEATMGYPSDFKGINYKSRGFSEPTLVGFMESHDKERLMYKNITYGNSIQNYDVKDFNNSLNRMKAAGSLFLTVPGPKMIWQFGELGYELSINICEDGSVDGDCKLSPKTSAFELGMDKDKDRMKLYSTWSRILQIRKIEKIFNTKKFNTSFSSELKHMVLEDDDPGEGISKVIIISNFGTESKDVSGVILPDGEWFDIFRNNSKVIVSQDNRVTLYPGQFMILADKMSEIDDDEELLLSLEKFNNDNSIIVYPNPTLGNTFFNIKNNIDPPYTIQLFNSSGQLLSKVVENRYNFSINFSGLARGTYNIKVHSRGNSFSKKLIKK
;
A
#
# COMPACT_ATOMS: atom_id res chain seq x y z
N MET A 1 -36.56 -15.96 42.38
CA MET A 1 -35.72 -16.42 43.49
C MET A 1 -34.27 -16.35 43.00
N LYS A 2 -33.54 -15.33 43.50
CA LYS A 2 -32.17 -14.98 43.09
C LYS A 2 -31.18 -15.85 43.87
N ILE A 3 -30.23 -16.50 43.22
CA ILE A 3 -29.00 -17.01 43.90
C ILE A 3 -27.85 -16.46 43.11
N ARG A 4 -27.09 -15.55 43.74
CA ARG A 4 -25.75 -15.09 43.27
C ARG A 4 -24.72 -16.07 43.78
N TYR A 5 -23.86 -16.55 42.90
CA TYR A 5 -22.59 -17.19 43.30
C TYR A 5 -21.47 -16.15 43.12
N ILE A 6 -20.90 -15.77 44.29
CA ILE A 6 -19.64 -15.03 44.38
C ILE A 6 -18.54 -16.10 44.39
N ILE A 7 -17.70 -16.15 43.35
CA ILE A 7 -16.48 -16.90 43.34
C ILE A 7 -15.36 -15.96 43.78
N LEU A 8 -14.84 -16.22 45.00
CA LEU A 8 -13.66 -15.57 45.54
C LEU A 8 -12.41 -16.24 44.91
N LEU A 9 -11.78 -15.55 43.96
CA LEU A 9 -10.48 -15.98 43.40
C LEU A 9 -9.36 -15.32 44.21
N LEU A 10 -8.77 -16.05 45.15
CA LEU A 10 -7.54 -15.63 45.80
C LEU A 10 -6.37 -15.85 44.85
N THR A 11 -5.98 -14.78 44.13
CA THR A 11 -4.69 -14.73 43.44
C THR A 11 -3.63 -14.22 44.41
N PHE A 12 -2.68 -15.07 44.71
CA PHE A 12 -1.38 -14.68 45.30
C PHE A 12 -0.66 -13.79 44.29
N ILE A 13 -0.74 -12.49 44.46
CA ILE A 13 0.11 -11.53 43.77
C ILE A 13 1.35 -11.39 44.63
N SER A 14 2.46 -11.94 44.16
CA SER A 14 3.78 -11.55 44.62
C SER A 14 3.95 -10.08 44.22
N SER A 15 3.93 -9.21 45.23
CA SER A 15 4.24 -7.80 45.10
C SER A 15 5.69 -7.61 44.67
N ILE A 16 5.92 -7.57 43.35
CA ILE A 16 7.05 -6.86 42.79
C ILE A 16 6.64 -5.38 42.90
N SER A 17 7.23 -4.67 43.84
CA SER A 17 7.09 -3.22 43.94
C SER A 17 7.75 -2.58 42.72
N PHE A 18 7.01 -2.38 41.64
CA PHE A 18 7.36 -1.35 40.67
C PHE A 18 7.23 -0.01 41.38
N SER A 19 8.35 0.68 41.54
CA SER A 19 8.38 2.07 41.99
C SER A 19 7.53 2.88 41.02
N GLN A 20 6.34 3.34 41.47
CA GLN A 20 5.45 4.13 40.65
C GLN A 20 6.04 5.51 40.45
N ILE A 21 6.26 5.87 39.20
CA ILE A 21 6.60 7.25 38.81
C ILE A 21 5.34 8.10 39.01
N PRO A 22 5.36 9.17 39.85
CA PRO A 22 4.21 10.01 40.07
C PRO A 22 3.83 10.75 38.80
N GLN A 23 2.55 10.79 38.46
CA GLN A 23 2.04 11.48 37.30
C GLN A 23 2.27 12.99 37.41
N GLY A 24 2.02 13.56 38.60
CA GLY A 24 1.98 14.99 38.80
C GLY A 24 0.76 15.65 38.15
N SER A 25 0.32 16.74 38.72
CA SER A 25 -0.73 17.61 38.15
C SER A 25 -0.04 18.91 37.71
N TRP A 26 0.13 19.08 36.39
CA TRP A 26 0.80 20.22 35.80
C TRP A 26 -0.17 21.27 35.35
N GLN A 27 0.20 22.55 35.61
CA GLN A 27 -0.51 23.74 35.13
C GLN A 27 0.49 24.74 34.59
N VAL A 28 0.10 25.55 33.63
CA VAL A 28 0.83 26.71 33.13
C VAL A 28 -0.05 27.96 33.24
N ASP A 29 0.55 29.07 33.59
CA ASP A 29 -0.15 30.37 33.68
C ASP A 29 0.72 31.43 32.96
N PRO A 30 0.19 32.13 31.96
CA PRO A 30 -1.14 32.01 31.38
C PRO A 30 -1.30 30.71 30.53
N ASP A 31 -2.53 30.28 30.28
CA ASP A 31 -2.87 29.18 29.37
C ASP A 31 -4.13 29.61 28.57
N PRO A 32 -4.07 29.72 27.22
CA PRO A 32 -2.89 29.52 26.36
C PRO A 32 -1.81 30.63 26.51
N PHE A 33 -0.58 30.33 26.06
CA PHE A 33 0.54 31.28 26.13
C PHE A 33 1.33 31.32 24.81
N LEU A 34 1.96 32.47 24.53
CA LEU A 34 2.90 32.64 23.41
C LEU A 34 4.35 32.43 23.87
N GLU A 35 5.24 32.08 22.93
CA GLU A 35 6.68 31.92 23.24
C GLU A 35 7.35 33.19 23.80
N SER A 36 6.80 34.37 23.50
CA SER A 36 7.27 35.68 23.99
C SER A 36 6.74 36.09 25.37
N GLN A 37 5.77 35.36 25.93
CA GLN A 37 5.16 35.66 27.21
C GLN A 37 5.92 34.99 28.35
N GLN A 38 6.01 35.68 29.51
CA GLN A 38 6.48 35.03 30.74
C GLN A 38 5.43 34.04 31.23
N ILE A 39 5.82 32.79 31.39
CA ILE A 39 4.96 31.71 31.87
C ILE A 39 5.45 31.14 33.18
N THR A 40 4.55 30.56 33.93
CA THR A 40 4.86 29.87 35.19
C THR A 40 4.30 28.45 35.11
N PHE A 41 5.15 27.44 35.05
CA PHE A 41 4.78 26.06 35.25
C PHE A 41 4.63 25.75 36.74
N THR A 42 3.52 25.11 37.09
CA THR A 42 3.27 24.66 38.47
C THR A 42 2.94 23.17 38.45
N VAL A 43 3.57 22.39 39.32
CA VAL A 43 3.30 20.96 39.49
C VAL A 43 2.92 20.65 40.92
N SER A 44 1.82 19.89 41.10
CA SER A 44 1.37 19.31 42.36
C SER A 44 1.35 17.77 42.30
N ASP A 45 1.01 17.12 43.43
CA ASP A 45 0.81 15.69 43.60
C ASP A 45 2.02 14.81 43.21
N ILE A 46 3.23 15.38 43.30
CA ILE A 46 4.48 14.64 42.99
C ILE A 46 5.17 14.04 44.22
N ASN A 47 4.73 14.31 45.44
CA ASN A 47 5.30 13.77 46.66
C ASN A 47 4.85 12.32 46.93
N SER A 48 5.01 11.47 45.94
CA SER A 48 4.62 10.05 45.98
C SER A 48 5.64 9.22 45.14
N GLY A 49 5.58 7.92 45.26
CA GLY A 49 6.46 7.02 44.48
C GLY A 49 7.91 7.36 44.65
N ASN A 50 8.65 7.50 43.55
CA ASN A 50 10.10 7.72 43.53
C ASN A 50 10.52 9.12 44.00
N LEU A 51 9.61 10.09 44.05
CA LEU A 51 9.84 11.44 44.55
C LEU A 51 9.42 11.63 46.00
N SER A 52 8.89 10.58 46.65
CA SER A 52 8.49 10.64 48.07
C SER A 52 9.68 11.05 48.97
N GLY A 53 9.49 12.14 49.76
CA GLY A 53 10.53 12.65 50.65
C GLY A 53 11.63 13.47 49.99
N VAL A 54 11.57 13.74 48.68
CA VAL A 54 12.47 14.65 47.98
C VAL A 54 11.99 16.08 48.23
N ASN A 55 12.82 16.91 48.85
CA ASN A 55 12.46 18.30 49.15
C ASN A 55 12.86 19.30 48.06
N ASP A 56 13.91 19.02 47.33
CA ASP A 56 14.45 19.87 46.27
C ASP A 56 14.08 19.27 44.93
N ILE A 57 13.13 19.92 44.27
CA ILE A 57 12.61 19.52 42.95
C ILE A 57 13.19 20.45 41.89
N TYR A 58 13.56 19.88 40.77
CA TYR A 58 14.14 20.57 39.61
C TYR A 58 13.27 20.35 38.39
N LEU A 59 13.04 21.39 37.61
CA LEU A 59 12.42 21.32 36.31
C LEU A 59 13.45 20.73 35.32
N TRP A 60 13.02 19.76 34.55
CA TRP A 60 13.69 19.30 33.34
C TRP A 60 12.78 19.61 32.16
N THR A 61 13.26 20.33 31.16
CA THR A 61 12.42 20.84 30.07
C THR A 61 13.11 20.71 28.73
N TRP A 62 12.35 20.57 27.69
CA TRP A 62 12.74 20.52 26.29
C TRP A 62 11.65 21.18 25.45
N TYR A 63 11.92 21.40 24.15
CA TYR A 63 10.91 21.95 23.23
C TYR A 63 10.97 21.28 21.87
N THR A 64 9.88 21.38 21.06
CA THR A 64 9.83 21.01 19.65
C THR A 64 9.59 22.26 18.81
N LYS A 65 9.99 22.20 17.54
CA LYS A 65 9.73 23.22 16.53
C LYS A 65 8.79 22.71 15.46
N PHE A 66 8.04 23.60 14.83
CA PHE A 66 7.25 23.29 13.66
C PHE A 66 8.10 22.64 12.57
N GLY A 67 7.72 21.42 12.16
CA GLY A 67 8.43 20.67 11.13
C GLY A 67 9.86 20.23 11.50
N GLY A 68 10.27 20.34 12.76
CA GLY A 68 11.58 19.97 13.27
C GLY A 68 11.54 18.90 14.36
N GLY A 69 12.61 18.14 14.52
CA GLY A 69 12.76 17.16 15.60
C GLY A 69 12.80 17.79 17.00
N SER A 70 12.56 16.98 18.02
CA SER A 70 12.70 17.37 19.44
C SER A 70 14.12 17.86 19.74
N THR A 71 14.25 19.04 20.33
CA THR A 71 15.51 19.52 20.87
C THR A 71 15.52 19.34 22.38
N ASN A 72 16.44 18.55 22.88
CA ASN A 72 16.72 18.41 24.33
C ASN A 72 18.12 18.95 24.60
N PRO A 73 18.24 20.24 24.91
CA PRO A 73 19.56 20.83 25.19
C PRO A 73 19.94 20.48 26.62
N ASP A 74 20.69 19.42 26.76
CA ASP A 74 21.00 18.83 28.05
C ASP A 74 21.90 19.66 28.96
N SER A 75 22.83 20.44 28.42
CA SER A 75 23.92 20.95 29.22
C SER A 75 23.76 22.40 29.69
N GLU A 76 23.04 23.25 28.93
CA GLU A 76 23.00 24.67 29.29
C GLU A 76 21.94 25.02 30.32
N TRP A 77 20.76 24.35 30.23
CA TRP A 77 19.65 24.61 31.16
C TRP A 77 19.47 23.47 32.16
N ASN A 78 19.22 22.27 31.69
CA ASN A 78 18.89 21.13 32.55
C ASN A 78 20.05 20.60 33.40
N GLY A 79 21.31 20.74 32.95
CA GLY A 79 22.47 20.09 33.53
C GLY A 79 22.52 18.59 33.18
N GLN A 80 23.08 17.78 34.03
CA GLN A 80 23.18 16.34 33.85
C GLN A 80 22.00 15.63 34.51
N TRP A 81 21.58 14.47 33.98
CA TRP A 81 20.48 13.68 34.54
C TRP A 81 20.68 13.32 36.01
N ASN A 82 21.89 13.04 36.40
CA ASN A 82 22.32 12.76 37.78
C ASN A 82 22.76 13.98 38.59
N ASN A 83 22.73 15.20 38.00
CA ASN A 83 23.09 16.43 38.66
C ASN A 83 22.48 17.63 37.93
N SER A 84 21.21 17.94 38.21
CA SER A 84 20.52 19.11 37.62
C SER A 84 21.23 20.41 37.95
N ASN A 85 21.17 21.35 37.00
CA ASN A 85 21.64 22.70 37.18
C ASN A 85 20.84 23.37 38.31
N GLU A 86 21.51 24.11 39.20
CA GLU A 86 20.85 24.81 40.31
C GLU A 86 19.86 25.87 39.82
N GLY A 87 20.10 26.46 38.64
CA GLY A 87 19.14 27.41 38.03
C GLY A 87 17.80 26.80 37.67
N MET A 88 17.70 25.48 37.60
CA MET A 88 16.46 24.74 37.29
C MET A 88 15.69 24.33 38.57
N LYS A 89 16.14 24.72 39.75
CA LYS A 89 15.46 24.39 41.00
C LYS A 89 14.11 25.11 41.08
N MET A 90 13.08 24.34 41.25
CA MET A 90 11.70 24.85 41.36
C MET A 90 11.46 25.46 42.76
N THR A 91 10.67 26.50 42.82
CA THR A 91 10.25 27.13 44.08
C THR A 91 9.10 26.31 44.69
N LYS A 92 9.27 25.91 45.96
CA LYS A 92 8.20 25.22 46.70
C LYS A 92 7.19 26.24 47.23
N ASN A 93 5.94 26.07 46.87
CA ASN A 93 4.81 26.91 47.25
C ASN A 93 4.26 26.52 48.65
N LEU A 94 3.46 27.40 49.26
CA LEU A 94 2.88 27.19 50.57
C LEU A 94 1.87 26.04 50.60
N ASP A 95 1.24 25.73 49.46
CA ASP A 95 0.31 24.62 49.26
C ASP A 95 0.99 23.25 48.99
N GLY A 96 2.32 23.28 48.92
CA GLY A 96 3.13 22.07 48.67
C GLY A 96 3.40 21.79 47.21
N SER A 97 2.87 22.55 46.29
CA SER A 97 3.22 22.52 44.86
C SER A 97 4.59 23.10 44.62
N TYR A 98 5.12 22.95 43.36
CA TYR A 98 6.40 23.52 42.96
C TYR A 98 6.20 24.32 41.67
N SER A 99 6.82 25.51 41.57
CA SER A 99 6.68 26.39 40.40
C SER A 99 8.03 26.85 39.87
N PHE A 100 8.02 27.16 38.55
CA PHE A 100 9.16 27.69 37.82
C PHE A 100 8.68 28.63 36.70
N SER A 101 9.25 29.82 36.60
CA SER A 101 8.83 30.85 35.64
C SER A 101 9.95 31.22 34.70
N PHE A 102 9.64 31.37 33.42
CA PHE A 102 10.53 31.86 32.38
C PHE A 102 9.74 32.35 31.16
N THR A 103 10.38 33.07 30.26
CA THR A 103 9.87 33.40 28.92
C THR A 103 10.48 32.42 27.93
N PRO A 104 9.69 31.58 27.24
CA PRO A 104 10.21 30.50 26.40
C PRO A 104 11.25 30.95 25.38
N LYS A 105 10.96 31.99 24.60
CA LYS A 105 11.85 32.57 23.59
C LYS A 105 13.22 32.96 24.18
N ASP A 106 13.23 33.64 25.34
CA ASP A 106 14.47 34.10 25.97
C ASP A 106 15.23 32.96 26.65
N PHE A 107 14.49 32.06 27.28
CA PHE A 107 15.01 30.89 27.99
C PHE A 107 15.70 29.91 27.06
N PHE A 108 15.03 29.57 25.97
CA PHE A 108 15.56 28.65 24.96
C PHE A 108 16.47 29.34 23.95
N SER A 109 16.51 30.66 23.93
CA SER A 109 17.24 31.47 22.94
C SER A 109 16.88 31.09 21.50
N ASP A 110 15.60 30.76 21.28
CA ASP A 110 15.08 30.24 20.03
C ASP A 110 13.63 30.71 19.78
N THR A 111 13.17 30.59 18.54
CA THR A 111 11.81 30.96 18.07
C THR A 111 11.16 29.85 17.27
N GLY A 112 9.84 29.92 17.10
CA GLY A 112 9.05 28.90 16.41
C GLY A 112 8.86 27.66 17.29
N ILE A 113 8.71 27.86 18.57
CA ILE A 113 8.49 26.80 19.56
C ILE A 113 7.06 26.32 19.45
N GLU A 114 6.87 25.05 19.14
CA GLU A 114 5.57 24.39 18.99
C GLU A 114 5.06 23.81 20.31
N THR A 115 5.94 23.10 21.01
CA THR A 115 5.60 22.50 22.29
C THR A 115 6.72 22.69 23.31
N ILE A 116 6.35 22.72 24.59
CA ILE A 116 7.31 22.64 25.69
C ILE A 116 7.00 21.40 26.52
N GLY A 117 7.96 20.49 26.56
CA GLY A 117 7.93 19.34 27.42
C GLY A 117 8.52 19.65 28.79
N VAL A 118 7.92 19.13 29.85
CA VAL A 118 8.34 19.32 31.23
C VAL A 118 8.24 18.03 32.05
N LEU A 119 9.16 17.87 32.99
CA LEU A 119 9.03 16.91 34.08
C LEU A 119 9.67 17.46 35.34
N ALA A 120 9.21 17.05 36.49
CA ALA A 120 9.79 17.36 37.80
C ALA A 120 10.70 16.22 38.24
N LYS A 121 11.91 16.51 38.72
CA LYS A 121 12.84 15.47 39.13
C LYS A 121 13.64 15.87 40.36
N ALA A 122 14.21 14.89 41.07
CA ALA A 122 15.26 15.16 42.07
C ALA A 122 16.52 15.70 41.39
N LYS A 123 17.40 16.34 42.13
CA LYS A 123 18.70 16.80 41.62
C LYS A 123 19.49 15.68 40.93
N ASP A 124 19.48 14.49 41.54
CA ASP A 124 19.94 13.23 40.98
C ASP A 124 18.71 12.35 40.68
N ALA A 125 18.38 12.19 39.42
CA ALA A 125 17.24 11.36 38.99
C ALA A 125 17.55 9.87 38.80
N THR A 126 18.74 9.40 39.17
CA THR A 126 19.08 7.96 39.09
C THR A 126 18.08 7.15 39.90
N GLY A 127 17.62 6.00 39.35
CA GLY A 127 16.55 5.21 39.94
C GLY A 127 15.16 5.80 39.72
N ASP A 128 14.96 6.48 38.59
CA ASP A 128 13.67 7.05 38.12
C ASP A 128 13.04 8.06 39.14
N LYS A 129 13.86 8.84 39.83
CA LYS A 129 13.39 9.91 40.73
C LYS A 129 12.89 11.12 39.96
N LYS A 130 11.81 10.91 39.20
CA LYS A 130 11.15 11.90 38.36
C LYS A 130 9.63 11.74 38.37
N SER A 131 8.89 12.77 37.88
CA SER A 131 7.50 12.65 37.48
C SER A 131 7.39 12.04 36.08
N GLN A 132 6.16 11.77 35.64
CA GLN A 132 5.87 11.54 34.22
C GLN A 132 6.14 12.84 33.42
N ASP A 133 6.39 12.64 32.13
CA ASP A 133 6.56 13.74 31.18
C ASP A 133 5.20 14.40 30.88
N PHE A 134 5.19 15.72 30.72
CA PHE A 134 4.02 16.46 30.31
C PHE A 134 4.37 17.44 29.19
N ILE A 135 3.47 17.68 28.24
CA ILE A 135 3.70 18.54 27.08
C ILE A 135 2.64 19.62 27.03
N PHE A 136 3.07 20.87 26.93
CA PHE A 136 2.22 22.03 26.73
C PHE A 136 2.38 22.55 25.31
N GLN A 137 1.25 22.90 24.69
CA GLN A 137 1.25 23.58 23.40
C GLN A 137 1.59 25.05 23.59
N VAL A 138 2.50 25.57 22.77
CA VAL A 138 2.79 26.99 22.70
C VAL A 138 1.84 27.60 21.68
N GLY A 139 1.08 28.58 22.05
CA GLY A 139 0.24 29.35 21.15
C GLY A 139 1.14 30.08 20.13
N LEU A 140 0.79 29.95 18.86
CA LEU A 140 1.47 30.68 17.81
C LEU A 140 0.93 32.09 17.70
N PHE A 141 1.83 32.98 17.24
CA PHE A 141 1.33 34.17 16.60
C PHE A 141 0.61 33.73 15.33
N GLU A 142 -0.72 33.94 15.30
CA GLU A 142 -1.57 33.54 14.18
C GLU A 142 -2.15 34.75 13.48
N VAL A 143 -2.20 34.63 12.15
CA VAL A 143 -2.91 35.60 11.29
C VAL A 143 -3.89 34.84 10.43
N ASN A 144 -5.15 35.19 10.55
CA ASN A 144 -6.22 34.65 9.72
C ASN A 144 -6.63 35.70 8.68
N LEU A 145 -6.40 35.40 7.40
CA LEU A 145 -6.91 36.17 6.28
C LEU A 145 -8.36 35.72 6.04
N ILE A 146 -9.33 36.60 6.36
CA ILE A 146 -10.76 36.31 6.31
C ILE A 146 -11.28 36.52 4.89
N ASN A 147 -10.86 37.62 4.27
CA ASN A 147 -11.20 37.95 2.89
C ASN A 147 -9.97 38.54 2.17
N PRO A 148 -9.59 38.01 1.00
CA PRO A 148 -10.14 36.81 0.37
C PRO A 148 -9.86 35.55 1.21
N SER A 149 -10.79 34.61 1.18
CA SER A 149 -10.71 33.39 2.00
C SER A 149 -9.76 32.32 1.45
N GLY A 150 -8.89 32.69 0.49
CA GLY A 150 -7.94 31.80 -0.17
C GLY A 150 -6.81 32.58 -0.83
N PHE A 151 -5.90 31.83 -1.47
CA PHE A 151 -4.74 32.40 -2.18
C PHE A 151 -5.09 33.08 -3.52
N THR A 152 -6.29 32.87 -4.02
CA THR A 152 -6.75 33.41 -5.30
C THR A 152 -8.17 33.95 -5.16
N SER A 153 -8.37 35.18 -5.65
CA SER A 153 -9.69 35.82 -5.81
C SER A 153 -9.92 36.09 -7.28
N VAL A 154 -11.10 35.71 -7.80
CA VAL A 154 -11.50 35.99 -9.18
C VAL A 154 -12.64 37.01 -9.14
N ILE A 155 -12.48 38.15 -9.81
CA ILE A 155 -13.43 39.26 -9.80
C ILE A 155 -13.72 39.75 -11.23
N GLU A 156 -14.81 40.42 -11.41
CA GLU A 156 -15.13 41.13 -12.66
C GLU A 156 -14.25 42.39 -12.79
N SER A 157 -13.97 42.82 -14.04
CA SER A 157 -13.15 44.03 -14.28
C SER A 157 -13.84 45.29 -13.71
N GLY A 158 -13.14 46.02 -12.89
CA GLY A 158 -13.62 47.25 -12.24
C GLY A 158 -14.30 47.02 -10.87
N GLU A 159 -14.40 45.79 -10.40
CA GLU A 159 -14.90 45.48 -9.06
C GLU A 159 -13.89 45.88 -7.97
N ASN A 160 -14.40 45.95 -6.76
CA ASN A 160 -13.63 46.19 -5.55
C ASN A 160 -13.43 44.90 -4.79
N LEU A 161 -12.27 44.76 -4.12
CA LEU A 161 -11.99 43.64 -3.21
C LEU A 161 -11.76 44.19 -1.80
N GLU A 162 -12.55 43.76 -0.84
CA GLU A 162 -12.30 43.99 0.57
C GLU A 162 -11.27 43.00 1.08
N VAL A 163 -10.21 43.48 1.75
CA VAL A 163 -9.20 42.65 2.42
C VAL A 163 -9.44 42.71 3.89
N GLU A 164 -9.81 41.59 4.51
CA GLU A 164 -10.07 41.48 5.94
C GLU A 164 -9.15 40.42 6.56
N ALA A 165 -8.53 40.77 7.69
CA ALA A 165 -7.70 39.85 8.45
C ALA A 165 -7.79 40.07 9.95
N THR A 166 -7.47 39.03 10.73
CA THR A 166 -7.30 39.14 12.19
C THR A 166 -5.95 38.53 12.60
N SER A 167 -5.42 39.03 13.71
CA SER A 167 -4.23 38.47 14.37
C SER A 167 -4.54 38.06 15.81
N SER A 168 -3.79 37.08 16.33
CA SER A 168 -3.94 36.59 17.70
C SER A 168 -3.43 37.60 18.75
N SER A 169 -2.70 38.64 18.36
CA SER A 169 -2.14 39.70 19.19
C SER A 169 -2.16 41.05 18.48
N ASN A 170 -1.91 42.16 19.21
CA ASN A 170 -1.79 43.50 18.62
C ASN A 170 -0.62 43.53 17.62
N SER A 171 -0.95 43.85 16.38
CA SER A 171 -0.03 43.74 15.24
C SER A 171 -0.05 44.94 14.33
N ASN A 172 1.01 45.11 13.56
CA ASN A 172 1.09 46.08 12.47
C ASN A 172 0.80 45.33 11.16
N PHE A 173 -0.20 45.82 10.40
CA PHE A 173 -0.60 45.26 9.12
C PHE A 173 -0.11 46.15 7.97
N LYS A 174 0.55 45.57 6.96
CA LYS A 174 1.01 46.24 5.75
C LYS A 174 0.54 45.52 4.52
N LEU A 175 -0.37 46.13 3.75
CA LEU A 175 -0.84 45.60 2.48
C LEU A 175 0.04 46.16 1.35
N LYS A 176 0.53 45.26 0.50
CA LYS A 176 1.37 45.59 -0.66
C LYS A 176 0.72 45.05 -1.92
N GLU A 177 0.81 45.82 -3.01
CA GLU A 177 0.49 45.49 -4.39
C GLU A 177 1.78 45.34 -5.18
N ASN A 178 2.08 44.18 -5.76
CA ASN A 178 3.37 43.94 -6.46
C ASN A 178 4.60 44.48 -5.69
N ASN A 179 4.66 44.21 -4.38
CA ASN A 179 5.66 44.73 -3.44
C ASN A 179 5.60 46.22 -3.12
N ASN A 180 4.66 47.02 -3.68
CA ASN A 180 4.49 48.41 -3.31
C ASN A 180 3.48 48.55 -2.18
N LEU A 181 3.83 49.24 -1.11
CA LEU A 181 2.93 49.51 0.01
C LEU A 181 1.74 50.35 -0.44
N ILE A 182 0.51 49.83 -0.21
CA ILE A 182 -0.73 50.56 -0.55
C ILE A 182 -1.55 50.95 0.68
N ASP A 183 -1.40 50.22 1.81
CA ASP A 183 -2.03 50.58 3.07
C ASP A 183 -1.23 50.04 4.28
N GLU A 184 -1.33 50.73 5.43
CA GLU A 184 -0.65 50.33 6.70
C GLU A 184 -1.52 50.73 7.90
N VAL A 185 -1.73 49.78 8.83
CA VAL A 185 -2.46 50.01 10.08
C VAL A 185 -1.67 49.38 11.23
N ASP A 186 -1.39 50.19 12.27
CA ASP A 186 -0.57 49.78 13.41
C ASP A 186 -1.40 49.51 14.67
N GLY A 187 -0.97 48.52 15.44
CA GLY A 187 -1.43 48.28 16.82
C GLY A 187 -2.84 47.76 16.97
N VAL A 188 -3.32 46.99 16.02
CA VAL A 188 -4.68 46.42 16.02
C VAL A 188 -4.66 44.88 15.94
N THR A 189 -5.77 44.24 16.30
CA THR A 189 -5.98 42.79 16.14
C THR A 189 -6.86 42.44 14.96
N SER A 190 -7.41 43.47 14.26
CA SER A 190 -8.20 43.27 13.05
C SER A 190 -7.88 44.34 12.01
N TYR A 191 -7.87 43.94 10.79
CA TYR A 191 -7.54 44.75 9.61
C TYR A 191 -8.66 44.68 8.58
N SER A 192 -9.01 45.79 7.96
CA SER A 192 -9.92 45.86 6.81
C SER A 192 -9.47 47.00 5.88
N TYR A 193 -9.35 46.69 4.59
CA TYR A 193 -9.04 47.65 3.53
C TYR A 193 -9.77 47.30 2.24
N THR A 194 -10.33 48.29 1.52
CA THR A 194 -10.98 48.08 0.22
C THR A 194 -10.08 48.51 -0.92
N ILE A 195 -9.60 47.53 -1.70
CA ILE A 195 -8.92 47.79 -2.98
C ILE A 195 -10.01 48.12 -3.99
N THR A 196 -9.93 49.29 -4.65
CA THR A 196 -11.00 49.78 -5.49
C THR A 196 -10.66 49.71 -6.97
N ASN A 197 -11.66 49.41 -7.84
CA ASN A 197 -11.57 49.48 -9.29
C ASN A 197 -10.40 48.67 -9.89
N ILE A 198 -10.36 47.39 -9.56
CA ILE A 198 -9.31 46.48 -10.05
C ILE A 198 -9.63 46.13 -11.51
N THR A 199 -8.76 46.51 -12.46
CA THR A 199 -8.95 46.34 -13.90
C THR A 199 -7.91 45.43 -14.56
N GLN A 200 -6.96 44.87 -13.78
CA GLN A 200 -5.93 43.94 -14.24
C GLN A 200 -5.61 42.93 -13.14
N SER A 201 -5.15 41.78 -13.53
CA SER A 201 -4.71 40.72 -12.56
C SER A 201 -3.44 41.18 -11.86
N LEU A 202 -3.41 41.08 -10.52
CA LEU A 202 -2.34 41.60 -9.64
C LEU A 202 -2.12 40.67 -8.45
N SER A 203 -0.90 40.67 -7.93
CA SER A 203 -0.53 39.96 -6.70
C SER A 203 -0.47 40.91 -5.50
N TYR A 204 -1.01 40.48 -4.39
CA TYR A 204 -1.03 41.22 -3.13
C TYR A 204 -0.37 40.43 -2.01
N THR A 205 0.18 41.16 -1.06
CA THR A 205 0.81 40.57 0.12
C THR A 205 0.42 41.39 1.35
N LEU A 206 -0.21 40.70 2.34
CA LEU A 206 -0.46 41.26 3.66
C LEU A 206 0.63 40.78 4.62
N LEU A 207 1.54 41.67 4.99
CA LEU A 207 2.57 41.41 6.00
C LEU A 207 2.03 41.86 7.36
N VAL A 208 2.02 40.96 8.33
CA VAL A 208 1.53 41.24 9.69
C VAL A 208 2.66 40.97 10.67
N THR A 209 3.01 42.01 11.44
CA THR A 209 4.10 41.98 12.42
C THR A 209 3.53 42.13 13.82
N ASP A 210 3.70 41.15 14.67
CA ASP A 210 3.34 41.22 16.10
C ASP A 210 4.22 42.26 16.79
N ILE A 211 3.60 43.19 17.55
CA ILE A 211 4.30 44.31 18.15
C ILE A 211 5.20 43.87 19.31
N GLU A 212 4.77 42.82 20.06
CA GLU A 212 5.52 42.39 21.25
C GLU A 212 6.68 41.46 20.90
N SER A 213 6.46 40.48 20.04
CA SER A 213 7.49 39.51 19.68
C SER A 213 8.33 39.91 18.48
N GLY A 214 7.83 40.81 17.64
CA GLY A 214 8.41 41.13 16.35
C GLY A 214 8.30 40.00 15.33
N SER A 215 7.52 38.97 15.62
CA SER A 215 7.25 37.87 14.69
C SER A 215 6.44 38.38 13.49
N GLU A 216 6.79 37.89 12.30
CA GLU A 216 6.15 38.29 11.04
C GLU A 216 5.46 37.11 10.37
N ILE A 217 4.25 37.33 9.92
CA ILE A 217 3.51 36.41 9.07
C ILE A 217 3.09 37.14 7.81
N GLU A 218 3.35 36.51 6.68
CA GLU A 218 2.96 36.99 5.36
C GLU A 218 1.77 36.15 4.85
N ARG A 219 0.76 36.83 4.30
CA ARG A 219 -0.36 36.24 3.59
C ARG A 219 -0.41 36.81 2.18
N ALA A 220 0.02 36.02 1.20
CA ALA A 220 -0.02 36.37 -0.20
C ALA A 220 -1.30 35.87 -0.83
N PHE A 221 -1.87 36.66 -1.75
CA PHE A 221 -3.01 36.28 -2.58
C PHE A 221 -2.95 36.97 -3.94
N ASP A 222 -3.45 36.27 -4.96
CA ASP A 222 -3.55 36.81 -6.32
C ASP A 222 -4.99 37.16 -6.62
N VAL A 223 -5.16 38.26 -7.34
CA VAL A 223 -6.46 38.70 -7.88
C VAL A 223 -6.43 38.56 -9.38
N PHE A 224 -7.30 37.73 -9.93
CA PHE A 224 -7.46 37.57 -11.37
C PHE A 224 -8.75 38.24 -11.87
N ILE A 225 -8.66 38.92 -12.99
CA ILE A 225 -9.84 39.38 -13.69
C ILE A 225 -10.43 38.23 -14.46
N LYS A 226 -11.71 37.95 -14.19
CA LYS A 226 -12.45 36.89 -14.87
C LYS A 226 -12.58 37.21 -16.36
N PRO A 227 -12.13 36.31 -17.24
CA PRO A 227 -12.38 36.43 -18.64
C PRO A 227 -13.86 36.21 -18.97
N ASP A 228 -14.31 36.70 -20.18
CA ASP A 228 -15.67 36.44 -20.65
C ASP A 228 -15.81 34.95 -21.07
N VAL A 229 -16.31 34.14 -20.16
CA VAL A 229 -16.51 32.71 -20.40
C VAL A 229 -17.83 32.48 -21.15
N SER A 230 -17.76 31.95 -22.39
CA SER A 230 -18.96 31.58 -23.15
C SER A 230 -19.75 30.48 -22.44
N VAL A 231 -21.04 30.75 -22.23
CA VAL A 231 -21.98 29.73 -21.71
C VAL A 231 -22.65 29.04 -22.88
N GLU A 232 -22.26 27.81 -23.15
CA GLU A 232 -22.77 27.03 -24.30
C GLU A 232 -22.81 25.54 -23.91
N ASN A 233 -23.81 24.81 -24.39
CA ASN A 233 -23.91 23.37 -24.19
C ASN A 233 -22.83 22.64 -24.98
N ILE A 234 -22.35 21.53 -24.46
CA ILE A 234 -21.44 20.61 -25.15
C ILE A 234 -22.12 20.11 -26.41
N PRO A 235 -21.48 20.22 -27.62
CA PRO A 235 -22.13 19.91 -28.89
C PRO A 235 -22.28 18.40 -29.19
N TYR A 236 -22.01 17.54 -28.18
CA TYR A 236 -22.07 16.07 -28.26
C TYR A 236 -22.94 15.52 -27.13
N SER A 237 -23.74 14.49 -27.43
CA SER A 237 -24.70 13.92 -26.47
C SER A 237 -24.10 12.88 -25.52
N GLU A 238 -22.96 12.30 -25.89
CA GLU A 238 -22.29 11.22 -25.13
C GLU A 238 -20.87 11.66 -24.86
N VAL A 239 -20.69 12.36 -23.75
CA VAL A 239 -19.38 12.80 -23.26
C VAL A 239 -19.26 12.49 -21.79
N ASP A 240 -18.10 11.99 -21.41
CA ASP A 240 -17.70 11.78 -20.03
C ASP A 240 -16.80 12.90 -19.52
N ASP A 241 -16.67 13.06 -18.21
CA ASP A 241 -15.63 13.89 -17.61
C ASP A 241 -14.23 13.37 -18.03
N GLY A 242 -13.31 14.27 -18.37
CA GLY A 242 -11.97 14.00 -18.90
C GLY A 242 -11.90 14.08 -20.42
N LEU A 243 -11.08 13.23 -21.02
CA LEU A 243 -10.82 13.16 -22.46
C LEU A 243 -11.88 12.32 -23.18
N ASN A 244 -12.40 12.89 -24.30
CA ASN A 244 -13.28 12.18 -25.22
C ASN A 244 -12.77 12.31 -26.66
N PHE A 245 -12.76 11.24 -27.41
CA PHE A 245 -12.33 11.23 -28.81
C PHE A 245 -13.55 11.03 -29.72
N ILE A 246 -14.05 12.14 -30.32
CA ILE A 246 -15.30 12.15 -31.05
C ILE A 246 -15.12 12.75 -32.44
N ASN A 247 -15.41 11.99 -33.49
CA ASN A 247 -15.36 12.43 -34.88
C ASN A 247 -14.00 13.06 -35.30
N GLY A 248 -12.90 12.55 -34.78
CA GLY A 248 -11.54 13.03 -35.06
C GLY A 248 -11.15 14.29 -34.28
N ASN A 249 -11.98 14.74 -33.34
CA ASN A 249 -11.68 15.81 -32.39
C ASN A 249 -11.38 15.26 -31.02
N VAL A 250 -10.65 16.04 -30.21
CA VAL A 250 -10.46 15.80 -28.78
C VAL A 250 -11.36 16.76 -28.02
N VAL A 251 -12.27 16.22 -27.20
CA VAL A 251 -13.17 17.00 -26.35
C VAL A 251 -12.70 16.87 -24.90
N PHE A 252 -12.34 18.00 -24.32
CA PHE A 252 -11.91 18.10 -22.91
C PHE A 252 -13.12 18.50 -22.07
N VAL A 253 -13.38 17.80 -20.98
CA VAL A 253 -14.48 18.07 -20.05
C VAL A 253 -13.96 18.04 -18.63
N LEU A 254 -14.12 19.15 -17.89
CA LEU A 254 -13.68 19.25 -16.50
C LEU A 254 -14.85 19.53 -15.56
N ASN A 255 -14.99 18.69 -14.55
CA ASN A 255 -15.89 18.91 -13.43
C ASN A 255 -15.17 19.69 -12.32
N ALA A 256 -15.43 20.98 -12.23
CA ALA A 256 -14.79 21.86 -11.25
C ALA A 256 -15.83 22.84 -10.62
N PRO A 257 -16.76 22.31 -9.79
CA PRO A 257 -17.84 23.12 -9.22
C PRO A 257 -17.29 24.28 -8.37
N GLY A 258 -17.88 25.47 -8.59
CA GLY A 258 -17.48 26.68 -7.85
C GLY A 258 -16.21 27.35 -8.37
N LYS A 259 -15.59 26.84 -9.45
CA LYS A 259 -14.49 27.51 -10.15
C LYS A 259 -15.05 28.46 -11.21
N SER A 260 -14.29 29.53 -11.51
CA SER A 260 -14.79 30.65 -12.31
C SER A 260 -14.46 30.51 -13.78
N PHE A 261 -13.26 30.06 -14.13
CA PHE A 261 -12.81 29.85 -15.50
C PHE A 261 -11.66 28.87 -15.60
N VAL A 262 -11.45 28.30 -16.77
CA VAL A 262 -10.39 27.33 -17.05
C VAL A 262 -9.76 27.60 -18.39
N ASN A 263 -8.44 27.73 -18.46
CA ASN A 263 -7.67 27.73 -19.69
C ASN A 263 -7.04 26.35 -19.93
N LEU A 264 -7.03 25.92 -21.18
CA LEU A 264 -6.33 24.73 -21.61
C LEU A 264 -4.91 25.09 -22.07
N VAL A 265 -3.88 24.53 -21.44
CA VAL A 265 -2.48 24.74 -21.83
C VAL A 265 -1.82 23.40 -22.13
N GLY A 266 -1.04 23.33 -23.23
CA GLY A 266 -0.46 22.04 -23.60
C GLY A 266 0.56 22.10 -24.72
N SER A 267 1.00 20.94 -25.21
CA SER A 267 1.94 20.80 -26.32
C SER A 267 1.43 21.43 -27.62
N PHE A 268 0.12 21.50 -27.81
CA PHE A 268 -0.55 22.05 -28.99
C PHE A 268 -0.58 23.58 -29.04
N ASN A 269 -0.41 24.29 -27.93
CA ASN A 269 -0.29 25.77 -27.86
C ASN A 269 1.04 26.21 -27.20
N ASN A 270 2.04 25.35 -27.20
CA ASN A 270 3.36 25.62 -26.65
C ASN A 270 3.35 26.00 -25.16
N TRP A 271 2.32 25.56 -24.40
CA TRP A 271 2.11 25.85 -22.98
C TRP A 271 1.84 27.34 -22.67
N GLU A 272 1.44 28.10 -23.67
CA GLU A 272 1.08 29.50 -23.49
C GLU A 272 -0.40 29.63 -23.10
N VAL A 273 -0.71 30.60 -22.26
CA VAL A 273 -2.09 30.98 -21.94
C VAL A 273 -2.60 31.85 -23.07
N ASP A 274 -3.67 31.42 -23.72
CA ASP A 274 -4.26 32.12 -24.87
C ASP A 274 -5.78 32.03 -24.76
N ASP A 275 -6.48 33.16 -24.99
CA ASP A 275 -7.95 33.25 -24.97
C ASP A 275 -8.63 32.29 -25.95
N GLN A 276 -7.93 31.85 -27.01
CA GLN A 276 -8.43 30.86 -27.96
C GLN A 276 -8.61 29.47 -27.29
N TYR A 277 -7.94 29.20 -26.17
CA TYR A 277 -8.01 27.96 -25.39
C TYR A 277 -8.74 28.17 -24.06
N LEU A 278 -9.48 29.27 -23.90
CA LEU A 278 -10.41 29.44 -22.78
C LEU A 278 -11.56 28.47 -22.94
N MET A 279 -11.81 27.64 -21.93
CA MET A 279 -12.88 26.67 -21.95
C MET A 279 -14.24 27.34 -21.81
N LYS A 280 -15.23 26.81 -22.52
CA LYS A 280 -16.64 27.19 -22.37
C LYS A 280 -17.24 26.52 -21.15
N TYR A 281 -18.38 27.00 -20.72
CA TYR A 281 -19.12 26.42 -19.58
C TYR A 281 -20.52 25.97 -20.04
N ASP A 282 -20.86 24.72 -19.74
CA ASP A 282 -22.19 24.18 -19.91
C ASP A 282 -22.91 24.23 -18.53
N ASP A 283 -23.84 25.16 -18.39
CA ASP A 283 -24.57 25.41 -17.15
C ASP A 283 -25.67 24.38 -16.88
N THR A 284 -26.03 23.56 -17.86
CA THR A 284 -27.02 22.48 -17.68
C THR A 284 -26.45 21.26 -16.93
N ILE A 285 -25.15 21.01 -17.08
CA ILE A 285 -24.44 19.89 -16.45
C ILE A 285 -23.30 20.36 -15.52
N ASN A 286 -23.07 21.67 -15.42
CA ASN A 286 -22.02 22.31 -14.64
C ASN A 286 -20.62 21.80 -15.00
N ARG A 287 -20.22 21.89 -16.30
CA ARG A 287 -18.93 21.43 -16.80
C ARG A 287 -18.22 22.51 -17.61
N PHE A 288 -16.91 22.63 -17.44
CA PHE A 288 -16.05 23.33 -18.39
C PHE A 288 -15.70 22.39 -19.53
N TRP A 289 -15.72 22.89 -20.77
CA TRP A 289 -15.43 22.07 -21.93
C TRP A 289 -14.71 22.83 -23.05
N PHE A 290 -13.94 22.07 -23.85
CA PHE A 290 -13.25 22.61 -25.03
C PHE A 290 -13.15 21.54 -26.11
N VAL A 291 -13.25 21.94 -27.40
CA VAL A 291 -13.06 21.03 -28.56
C VAL A 291 -11.79 21.43 -29.29
N LEU A 292 -10.82 20.53 -29.34
CA LEU A 292 -9.58 20.67 -30.10
C LEU A 292 -9.66 19.83 -31.37
N SER A 293 -9.57 20.50 -32.55
CA SER A 293 -9.58 19.84 -33.84
C SER A 293 -8.21 19.78 -34.49
N GLY A 294 -7.99 18.81 -35.40
CA GLY A 294 -6.75 18.71 -36.18
C GLY A 294 -5.55 18.19 -35.41
N VAL A 295 -5.79 17.45 -34.35
CA VAL A 295 -4.73 16.79 -33.57
C VAL A 295 -4.14 15.59 -34.35
N ASP A 296 -2.82 15.42 -34.34
CA ASP A 296 -2.18 14.23 -34.89
C ASP A 296 -2.53 13.03 -34.03
N GLN A 297 -3.34 12.11 -34.58
CA GLN A 297 -3.89 10.97 -33.84
C GLN A 297 -2.82 9.94 -33.43
N SER A 298 -1.68 9.90 -34.15
CA SER A 298 -0.60 8.94 -33.93
C SER A 298 0.48 9.43 -32.97
N ALA A 299 0.47 10.73 -32.63
CA ALA A 299 1.46 11.33 -31.73
C ALA A 299 0.96 11.41 -30.28
N TYR A 300 1.89 11.40 -29.34
CA TYR A 300 1.58 11.76 -27.95
C TYR A 300 1.44 13.27 -27.80
N HIS A 301 0.39 13.69 -27.12
CA HIS A 301 0.11 15.08 -26.75
C HIS A 301 0.10 15.20 -25.23
N SER A 302 0.30 16.44 -24.73
CA SER A 302 0.26 16.71 -23.30
C SER A 302 -0.44 18.03 -23.00
N TYR A 303 -1.11 18.10 -21.83
CA TYR A 303 -1.80 19.30 -21.39
C TYR A 303 -2.01 19.36 -19.87
N GLN A 304 -2.38 20.55 -19.42
CA GLN A 304 -2.90 20.85 -18.09
C GLN A 304 -4.12 21.76 -18.21
N TYR A 305 -4.97 21.74 -17.21
CA TYR A 305 -5.95 22.78 -16.95
C TYR A 305 -5.30 23.83 -16.05
N LEU A 306 -5.42 25.10 -16.44
CA LEU A 306 -5.13 26.25 -15.59
C LEU A 306 -6.46 26.79 -15.08
N VAL A 307 -6.75 26.54 -13.82
CA VAL A 307 -8.02 26.90 -13.16
C VAL A 307 -7.85 28.20 -12.39
N ASP A 308 -8.81 29.11 -12.54
CA ASP A 308 -8.86 30.44 -11.87
C ASP A 308 -7.53 31.20 -11.98
N GLY A 309 -6.79 31.02 -13.07
CA GLY A 309 -5.56 31.72 -13.40
C GLY A 309 -4.30 31.31 -12.65
N SER A 310 -4.40 30.44 -11.64
CA SER A 310 -3.26 30.10 -10.78
C SER A 310 -3.05 28.60 -10.55
N ILE A 311 -4.08 27.76 -10.62
CA ILE A 311 -4.03 26.36 -10.25
C ILE A 311 -3.80 25.48 -11.49
N TYR A 312 -2.57 25.03 -11.69
CA TYR A 312 -2.24 24.07 -12.74
C TYR A 312 -2.49 22.65 -12.28
N ILE A 313 -3.36 21.92 -12.96
CA ILE A 313 -3.62 20.50 -12.70
C ILE A 313 -3.56 19.67 -13.97
N ALA A 314 -3.13 18.42 -13.86
CA ALA A 314 -3.44 17.41 -14.87
C ALA A 314 -4.94 17.07 -14.84
N ASP A 315 -5.44 16.43 -15.88
CA ASP A 315 -6.81 15.93 -15.87
C ASP A 315 -7.01 14.88 -14.78
N PRO A 316 -8.04 14.98 -13.96
CA PRO A 316 -8.37 13.95 -12.96
C PRO A 316 -8.58 12.55 -13.56
N TYR A 317 -8.98 12.51 -14.85
CA TYR A 317 -9.19 11.29 -15.63
C TYR A 317 -8.07 11.09 -16.66
N SER A 318 -6.84 11.43 -16.30
CA SER A 318 -5.67 11.21 -17.15
C SER A 318 -5.48 9.74 -17.45
N PRO A 319 -5.33 9.34 -18.72
CA PRO A 319 -4.98 7.97 -19.07
C PRO A 319 -3.49 7.66 -18.82
N ILE A 320 -2.62 8.68 -18.90
CA ILE A 320 -1.18 8.62 -18.68
C ILE A 320 -0.73 9.94 -18.05
N ILE A 321 0.21 9.89 -17.13
CA ILE A 321 0.79 11.09 -16.50
C ILE A 321 2.15 11.40 -17.10
N LEU A 322 2.39 12.68 -17.36
CA LEU A 322 3.69 13.25 -17.72
C LEU A 322 4.25 13.98 -16.50
N ASP A 323 5.37 13.49 -15.95
CA ASP A 323 6.04 14.05 -14.79
C ASP A 323 7.51 14.30 -15.07
N SER A 324 7.88 15.58 -15.17
CA SER A 324 9.25 16.00 -15.51
C SER A 324 10.30 15.54 -14.49
N TYR A 325 9.91 15.23 -13.26
CA TYR A 325 10.81 14.78 -12.20
C TYR A 325 11.05 13.26 -12.29
N ASN A 326 9.98 12.47 -12.39
CA ASN A 326 10.04 11.01 -12.34
C ASN A 326 10.32 10.36 -13.69
N ASP A 327 9.92 10.98 -14.81
CA ASP A 327 10.02 10.41 -16.16
C ASP A 327 11.48 10.18 -16.65
N SER A 328 12.46 10.76 -15.97
CA SER A 328 13.88 10.50 -16.27
C SER A 328 14.29 9.05 -16.00
N TYR A 329 13.58 8.35 -15.15
CA TYR A 329 13.82 6.96 -14.75
C TYR A 329 12.98 5.95 -15.54
N VAL A 330 11.95 6.43 -16.26
CA VAL A 330 11.08 5.58 -17.06
C VAL A 330 11.81 5.11 -18.32
N CYS A 331 11.60 3.86 -18.66
CA CYS A 331 12.14 3.26 -19.89
C CYS A 331 11.57 3.96 -21.14
N LYS A 332 12.47 4.37 -22.05
CA LYS A 332 12.12 5.05 -23.32
C LYS A 332 12.52 4.25 -24.54
N THR A 333 12.19 2.97 -24.55
CA THR A 333 12.46 2.06 -25.66
C THR A 333 11.16 1.46 -26.19
N SER A 334 11.20 0.86 -27.37
CA SER A 334 10.05 0.13 -27.93
C SER A 334 9.61 -1.05 -27.06
N ALA A 335 10.52 -1.63 -26.27
CA ALA A 335 10.19 -2.70 -25.32
C ALA A 335 9.21 -2.25 -24.23
N CYS A 336 9.33 -0.99 -23.77
CA CYS A 336 8.42 -0.41 -22.77
C CYS A 336 7.19 0.28 -23.39
N GLY A 337 7.10 0.33 -24.72
CA GLY A 337 6.01 0.97 -25.47
C GLY A 337 6.14 2.50 -25.60
N PHE A 338 7.21 3.12 -25.08
CA PHE A 338 7.47 4.56 -25.26
C PHE A 338 8.69 4.79 -26.15
N SER A 339 8.54 5.61 -27.17
CA SER A 339 9.67 6.06 -28.03
C SER A 339 10.13 7.46 -27.67
N THR A 340 9.18 8.37 -27.45
CA THR A 340 9.42 9.77 -27.06
C THR A 340 8.27 10.27 -26.21
N PHE A 341 8.55 11.18 -25.29
CA PHE A 341 7.52 11.93 -24.58
C PHE A 341 7.27 13.28 -25.25
N PRO A 342 6.04 13.81 -25.16
CA PRO A 342 5.74 15.18 -25.60
C PRO A 342 6.46 16.21 -24.73
N SER A 343 6.29 17.50 -25.07
CA SER A 343 6.90 18.59 -24.29
C SER A 343 6.27 18.69 -22.90
N TYR A 344 7.13 18.92 -21.90
CA TYR A 344 6.70 19.18 -20.52
C TYR A 344 6.19 20.61 -20.35
N PRO A 345 5.36 20.87 -19.29
CA PRO A 345 4.97 22.22 -18.93
C PRO A 345 6.18 23.14 -18.78
N LYS A 346 6.08 24.39 -19.30
CA LYS A 346 7.16 25.37 -19.23
C LYS A 346 7.11 26.25 -17.99
N ASN A 347 5.90 26.55 -17.52
CA ASN A 347 5.65 27.55 -16.49
C ASN A 347 5.55 26.96 -15.07
N ASN A 348 5.50 25.64 -14.96
CA ASN A 348 5.40 24.92 -13.69
C ASN A 348 6.05 23.52 -13.80
N LYS A 349 6.14 22.81 -12.67
CA LYS A 349 6.68 21.44 -12.60
C LYS A 349 5.63 20.41 -12.16
N HIS A 350 4.36 20.80 -12.13
CA HIS A 350 3.29 19.87 -11.78
C HIS A 350 3.08 18.84 -12.88
N ALA A 351 2.55 17.70 -12.50
CA ALA A 351 2.16 16.66 -13.44
C ALA A 351 1.21 17.18 -14.52
N ALA A 352 1.33 16.67 -15.71
CA ALA A 352 0.44 16.96 -16.83
C ALA A 352 -0.17 15.66 -17.35
N THR A 353 -1.32 15.77 -18.01
CA THR A 353 -1.91 14.67 -18.75
C THR A 353 -1.14 14.42 -20.04
N MET A 354 -0.84 13.14 -20.31
CA MET A 354 -0.36 12.69 -21.60
C MET A 354 -1.41 11.78 -22.25
N PHE A 355 -1.63 11.91 -23.54
CA PHE A 355 -2.58 11.09 -24.28
C PHE A 355 -2.16 10.85 -25.72
N LYS A 356 -2.69 9.79 -26.31
CA LYS A 356 -2.63 9.46 -27.72
C LYS A 356 -4.02 9.05 -28.18
N VAL A 357 -4.46 9.53 -29.33
CA VAL A 357 -5.84 9.29 -29.79
C VAL A 357 -6.02 7.87 -30.29
N ASP A 358 -5.02 7.34 -31.00
CA ASP A 358 -5.00 5.97 -31.53
C ASP A 358 -3.66 5.31 -31.15
N ASP A 359 -3.71 4.33 -30.26
CA ASP A 359 -2.52 3.58 -29.83
C ASP A 359 -2.18 2.42 -30.79
N GLY A 360 -3.06 2.12 -31.76
CA GLY A 360 -2.89 1.07 -32.77
C GLY A 360 -3.00 -0.35 -32.22
N PHE A 361 -3.53 -0.55 -31.01
CA PHE A 361 -3.76 -1.86 -30.42
C PHE A 361 -5.02 -2.53 -30.95
N SER A 362 -4.97 -3.85 -31.11
CA SER A 362 -6.12 -4.66 -31.51
C SER A 362 -6.24 -5.87 -30.59
N TRP A 363 -7.39 -6.02 -29.95
CA TRP A 363 -7.71 -7.14 -29.08
C TRP A 363 -7.86 -8.46 -29.88
N GLU A 364 -7.48 -9.56 -29.25
CA GLU A 364 -7.58 -10.92 -29.78
C GLU A 364 -8.21 -11.87 -28.74
N ASP A 365 -9.08 -11.34 -27.89
CA ASP A 365 -9.66 -12.00 -26.74
C ASP A 365 -11.17 -12.30 -26.87
N ASP A 366 -11.77 -12.13 -28.03
CA ASP A 366 -13.21 -12.35 -28.30
C ASP A 366 -13.74 -13.72 -27.83
N SER A 367 -12.87 -14.71 -27.64
CA SER A 367 -13.24 -16.06 -27.19
C SER A 367 -13.03 -16.31 -25.70
N PHE A 368 -12.51 -15.34 -24.99
CA PHE A 368 -12.30 -15.45 -23.56
C PHE A 368 -13.63 -15.46 -22.80
N ILE A 369 -13.75 -16.37 -21.87
CA ILE A 369 -14.88 -16.46 -20.93
C ILE A 369 -14.29 -16.47 -19.53
N PRO A 370 -14.61 -15.48 -18.69
CA PRO A 370 -14.12 -15.42 -17.33
C PRO A 370 -14.47 -16.68 -16.52
N PRO A 371 -13.57 -17.23 -15.71
CA PRO A 371 -13.86 -18.35 -14.81
C PRO A 371 -15.01 -18.04 -13.85
N ASN A 372 -15.75 -19.07 -13.41
CA ASN A 372 -16.74 -18.85 -12.35
C ASN A 372 -16.04 -18.37 -11.06
N GLN A 373 -16.59 -17.36 -10.37
CA GLN A 373 -15.98 -16.78 -9.16
C GLN A 373 -15.64 -17.83 -8.07
N ASN A 374 -16.44 -18.93 -7.97
CA ASN A 374 -16.19 -19.98 -6.99
C ASN A 374 -14.96 -20.86 -7.32
N ASP A 375 -14.53 -20.84 -8.58
CA ASP A 375 -13.41 -21.61 -9.12
C ASP A 375 -12.13 -20.80 -9.25
N LEU A 376 -12.14 -19.54 -8.85
CA LEU A 376 -10.97 -18.66 -8.95
C LEU A 376 -9.79 -19.20 -8.12
N ILE A 377 -8.67 -19.33 -8.80
CA ILE A 377 -7.34 -19.52 -8.24
C ILE A 377 -6.52 -18.32 -8.66
N ILE A 378 -6.48 -17.35 -7.79
CA ILE A 378 -5.88 -16.05 -8.01
C ILE A 378 -4.39 -16.12 -7.67
N TYR A 379 -3.54 -15.49 -8.46
CA TYR A 379 -2.13 -15.30 -8.17
C TYR A 379 -1.84 -13.80 -8.02
N GLU A 380 -1.58 -13.38 -6.80
CA GLU A 380 -1.28 -11.97 -6.46
C GLU A 380 0.14 -11.61 -6.87
N ILE A 381 0.31 -10.53 -7.62
CA ILE A 381 1.58 -10.10 -8.21
C ILE A 381 1.88 -8.65 -7.86
N LEU A 382 3.05 -8.42 -7.26
CA LEU A 382 3.71 -7.11 -7.23
C LEU A 382 4.71 -7.05 -8.39
N ILE A 383 4.39 -6.35 -9.46
CA ILE A 383 5.21 -6.30 -10.69
C ILE A 383 6.65 -5.85 -10.40
N ARG A 384 6.83 -4.88 -9.49
CA ARG A 384 8.13 -4.38 -9.04
C ARG A 384 9.08 -5.48 -8.54
N ASP A 385 8.55 -6.51 -7.88
CA ASP A 385 9.31 -7.55 -7.20
C ASP A 385 9.15 -8.94 -7.88
N PHE A 386 8.35 -9.02 -8.96
CA PHE A 386 8.05 -10.27 -9.64
C PHE A 386 9.15 -10.72 -10.60
N HIS A 387 9.77 -9.78 -11.33
CA HIS A 387 10.83 -10.07 -12.29
C HIS A 387 11.90 -8.98 -12.26
N GLU A 388 13.14 -9.30 -12.72
CA GLU A 388 14.24 -8.32 -12.75
C GLU A 388 13.94 -7.09 -13.63
N ASP A 389 13.15 -7.25 -14.70
CA ASP A 389 12.78 -6.17 -15.63
C ASP A 389 11.60 -5.32 -15.15
N LYS A 390 10.85 -5.75 -14.11
CA LYS A 390 9.81 -4.97 -13.41
C LYS A 390 8.78 -4.34 -14.36
N SER A 391 8.30 -5.06 -15.34
CA SER A 391 7.45 -4.53 -16.41
C SER A 391 6.26 -5.45 -16.73
N PHE A 392 5.23 -4.92 -17.40
CA PHE A 392 4.13 -5.72 -17.93
C PHE A 392 4.64 -6.83 -18.86
N GLU A 393 5.62 -6.54 -19.72
CA GLU A 393 6.22 -7.53 -20.63
C GLU A 393 6.88 -8.69 -19.87
N SER A 394 7.53 -8.41 -18.74
CA SER A 394 8.13 -9.44 -17.90
C SER A 394 7.11 -10.36 -17.20
N VAL A 395 5.91 -9.88 -16.96
CA VAL A 395 4.80 -10.74 -16.49
C VAL A 395 4.32 -11.63 -17.63
N VAL A 396 4.18 -11.09 -18.85
CA VAL A 396 3.83 -11.87 -20.05
C VAL A 396 4.78 -13.05 -20.25
N GLU A 397 6.09 -12.85 -20.08
CA GLU A 397 7.11 -13.90 -20.18
C GLU A 397 6.92 -15.06 -19.20
N LYS A 398 6.16 -14.86 -18.12
CA LYS A 398 5.91 -15.86 -17.07
C LYS A 398 4.51 -16.45 -17.10
N LEU A 399 3.64 -16.03 -18.02
CA LEU A 399 2.26 -16.53 -18.08
C LEU A 399 2.17 -18.04 -18.32
N ASP A 400 3.08 -18.62 -19.12
CA ASP A 400 3.11 -20.08 -19.32
C ASP A 400 3.48 -20.82 -18.02
N TYR A 401 4.37 -20.25 -17.21
CA TYR A 401 4.68 -20.79 -15.88
C TYR A 401 3.46 -20.71 -14.95
N LEU A 402 2.74 -19.59 -14.92
CA LEU A 402 1.54 -19.41 -14.11
C LEU A 402 0.39 -20.31 -14.58
N GLN A 403 0.17 -20.43 -15.88
CA GLN A 403 -0.80 -21.36 -16.44
C GLN A 403 -0.45 -22.82 -16.09
N GLY A 404 0.84 -23.19 -16.16
CA GLY A 404 1.33 -24.51 -15.76
C GLY A 404 1.14 -24.82 -14.26
N LEU A 405 1.12 -23.80 -13.40
CA LEU A 405 0.76 -23.96 -11.97
C LEU A 405 -0.73 -24.35 -11.83
N GLY A 406 -1.57 -23.85 -12.73
CA GLY A 406 -3.02 -24.12 -12.72
C GLY A 406 -3.86 -22.96 -12.17
N ILE A 407 -3.30 -21.75 -12.10
CA ILE A 407 -4.08 -20.53 -11.78
C ILE A 407 -4.99 -20.16 -12.96
N ASN A 408 -6.05 -19.45 -12.68
CA ASN A 408 -6.99 -18.97 -13.70
C ASN A 408 -7.33 -17.47 -13.53
N ALA A 409 -6.69 -16.80 -12.60
CA ALA A 409 -6.71 -15.34 -12.49
C ALA A 409 -5.37 -14.83 -11.94
N ILE A 410 -4.96 -13.63 -12.37
CA ILE A 410 -3.93 -12.85 -11.70
C ILE A 410 -4.59 -11.65 -11.01
N GLU A 411 -4.10 -11.30 -9.81
CA GLU A 411 -4.43 -10.05 -9.13
C GLU A 411 -3.16 -9.19 -9.14
N LEU A 412 -3.23 -8.09 -9.86
CA LEU A 412 -2.13 -7.14 -9.91
C LEU A 412 -2.27 -6.17 -8.74
N MET A 413 -1.29 -6.13 -7.84
CA MET A 413 -1.18 -5.04 -6.87
C MET A 413 -1.22 -3.70 -7.61
N PRO A 414 -1.59 -2.58 -6.95
CA PRO A 414 -2.00 -1.38 -7.67
C PRO A 414 -1.01 -0.94 -8.74
N VAL A 415 -1.49 -0.88 -9.99
CA VAL A 415 -0.74 -0.43 -11.16
C VAL A 415 -1.07 0.99 -11.58
N ASN A 416 -2.00 1.64 -10.87
CA ASN A 416 -2.34 3.04 -11.11
C ASN A 416 -1.17 3.95 -10.74
N GLU A 417 -1.11 5.14 -11.40
CA GLU A 417 -0.04 6.12 -11.18
C GLU A 417 0.08 6.48 -9.69
N PHE A 418 1.21 6.18 -9.08
CA PHE A 418 1.53 6.43 -7.68
C PHE A 418 2.63 7.48 -7.54
N ASP A 419 2.82 8.01 -6.33
CA ASP A 419 3.87 8.97 -6.04
C ASP A 419 5.26 8.30 -6.04
N GLY A 420 6.15 8.78 -6.90
CA GLY A 420 7.51 8.25 -7.10
C GLY A 420 7.60 7.14 -8.14
N ASN A 421 8.71 6.38 -8.14
CA ASN A 421 9.00 5.33 -9.13
C ASN A 421 9.22 3.94 -8.50
N SER A 422 8.96 3.78 -7.21
CA SER A 422 9.13 2.50 -6.52
C SER A 422 8.16 2.42 -5.35
N SER A 423 7.05 1.74 -5.55
CA SER A 423 5.98 1.60 -4.56
C SER A 423 5.36 0.20 -4.61
N TRP A 424 4.55 -0.12 -3.63
CA TRP A 424 3.53 -1.17 -3.71
C TRP A 424 2.27 -0.70 -4.45
N GLY A 425 2.13 0.64 -4.68
CA GLY A 425 1.00 1.25 -5.35
C GLY A 425 -0.09 1.81 -4.42
N TYR A 426 0.01 1.60 -3.09
CA TYR A 426 -0.98 2.11 -2.13
C TYR A 426 -0.81 3.60 -1.76
N ASN A 427 -0.08 4.34 -2.56
CA ASN A 427 0.02 5.80 -2.54
C ASN A 427 -0.39 6.40 -3.89
N PRO A 428 -1.65 6.17 -4.34
CA PRO A 428 -2.08 6.60 -5.66
C PRO A 428 -2.15 8.12 -5.76
N SER A 429 -1.72 8.64 -6.91
CA SER A 429 -1.84 10.05 -7.27
C SER A 429 -2.95 10.25 -8.30
N PHE A 430 -3.07 9.33 -9.27
CA PHE A 430 -4.09 9.36 -10.32
C PHE A 430 -4.69 7.97 -10.48
N HIS A 431 -5.96 7.85 -10.16
CA HIS A 431 -6.64 6.55 -10.10
C HIS A 431 -6.96 5.93 -11.48
N MET A 432 -7.00 6.73 -12.56
CA MET A 432 -7.30 6.21 -13.90
C MET A 432 -6.05 5.89 -14.71
N ALA A 433 -4.97 6.63 -14.51
CA ALA A 433 -3.71 6.42 -15.24
C ALA A 433 -3.03 5.13 -14.80
N VAL A 434 -2.46 4.40 -15.76
CA VAL A 434 -1.54 3.28 -15.49
C VAL A 434 -0.12 3.84 -15.34
N ASP A 435 0.61 3.39 -14.33
CA ASP A 435 1.96 3.90 -14.04
C ASP A 435 2.96 3.48 -15.11
N LYS A 436 3.62 4.47 -15.68
CA LYS A 436 4.61 4.32 -16.76
C LYS A 436 5.84 3.51 -16.37
N ILE A 437 6.11 3.36 -15.08
CA ILE A 437 7.28 2.60 -14.62
C ILE A 437 7.19 1.13 -15.01
N TYR A 438 5.97 0.60 -15.16
CA TYR A 438 5.72 -0.77 -15.59
C TYR A 438 5.58 -0.93 -17.11
N GLY A 439 5.42 0.17 -17.85
CA GLY A 439 5.24 0.19 -19.30
C GLY A 439 4.10 1.09 -19.76
N SER A 440 3.90 1.17 -21.08
CA SER A 440 2.83 1.96 -21.68
C SER A 440 1.45 1.30 -21.49
N PRO A 441 0.35 2.06 -21.65
CA PRO A 441 -1.00 1.49 -21.72
C PRO A 441 -1.14 0.37 -22.75
N THR A 442 -0.48 0.48 -23.90
CA THR A 442 -0.44 -0.59 -24.93
C THR A 442 0.20 -1.87 -24.38
N LYS A 443 1.29 -1.76 -23.60
CA LYS A 443 1.93 -2.93 -22.96
C LYS A 443 1.04 -3.55 -21.88
N PHE A 444 0.24 -2.75 -21.21
CA PHE A 444 -0.75 -3.25 -20.29
C PHE A 444 -1.88 -4.01 -21.02
N LYS A 445 -2.38 -3.48 -22.15
CA LYS A 445 -3.32 -4.20 -23.03
C LYS A 445 -2.74 -5.52 -23.55
N GLU A 446 -1.46 -5.52 -23.94
CA GLU A 446 -0.76 -6.75 -24.33
C GLU A 446 -0.78 -7.80 -23.21
N LEU A 447 -0.51 -7.41 -21.97
CA LEU A 447 -0.55 -8.32 -20.82
C LEU A 447 -1.94 -8.93 -20.63
N VAL A 448 -2.99 -8.10 -20.62
CA VAL A 448 -4.37 -8.58 -20.45
C VAL A 448 -4.77 -9.52 -21.58
N ASN A 449 -4.51 -9.13 -22.82
CA ASN A 449 -4.79 -9.94 -24.00
C ASN A 449 -4.07 -11.31 -23.97
N GLU A 450 -2.82 -11.36 -23.54
CA GLU A 450 -2.07 -12.60 -23.37
C GLU A 450 -2.56 -13.46 -22.19
N CYS A 451 -3.09 -12.85 -21.13
CA CYS A 451 -3.80 -13.56 -20.05
C CYS A 451 -5.07 -14.21 -20.58
N HIS A 452 -5.92 -13.48 -21.28
CA HIS A 452 -7.19 -13.95 -21.83
C HIS A 452 -6.99 -15.10 -22.83
N LYS A 453 -5.98 -15.02 -23.69
CA LYS A 453 -5.61 -16.12 -24.59
C LYS A 453 -5.28 -17.43 -23.86
N ARG A 454 -4.86 -17.35 -22.60
CA ARG A 454 -4.52 -18.49 -21.74
C ARG A 454 -5.65 -18.90 -20.80
N GLY A 455 -6.81 -18.22 -20.86
CA GLY A 455 -7.93 -18.43 -19.95
C GLY A 455 -7.66 -17.93 -18.53
N ILE A 456 -6.85 -16.89 -18.40
CA ILE A 456 -6.50 -16.26 -17.14
C ILE A 456 -7.17 -14.88 -17.07
N ALA A 457 -8.02 -14.68 -16.08
CA ALA A 457 -8.66 -13.39 -15.80
C ALA A 457 -7.66 -12.41 -15.15
N VAL A 458 -7.90 -11.11 -15.32
CA VAL A 458 -7.07 -10.04 -14.73
C VAL A 458 -7.89 -9.22 -13.75
N ILE A 459 -7.48 -9.23 -12.49
CA ILE A 459 -8.07 -8.48 -11.39
C ILE A 459 -7.11 -7.35 -11.02
N LEU A 460 -7.63 -6.13 -10.87
CA LEU A 460 -6.86 -5.00 -10.39
C LEU A 460 -7.13 -4.74 -8.91
N ASP A 461 -6.06 -4.58 -8.15
CA ASP A 461 -6.13 -3.97 -6.82
C ASP A 461 -6.20 -2.44 -6.97
N VAL A 462 -7.27 -1.84 -6.47
CA VAL A 462 -7.59 -0.41 -6.61
C VAL A 462 -7.75 0.27 -5.26
N VAL A 463 -7.12 1.43 -5.12
CA VAL A 463 -7.04 2.18 -3.86
C VAL A 463 -7.91 3.43 -3.97
N TYR A 464 -9.15 3.34 -3.51
CA TYR A 464 -10.08 4.49 -3.52
C TYR A 464 -10.36 5.07 -2.13
N ASN A 465 -9.70 4.56 -1.08
CA ASN A 465 -9.84 5.13 0.26
C ASN A 465 -9.22 6.53 0.35
N HIS A 466 -8.12 6.75 -0.35
CA HIS A 466 -7.31 7.96 -0.26
C HIS A 466 -6.53 8.25 -1.54
N ALA A 467 -5.91 9.43 -1.61
CA ALA A 467 -4.92 9.78 -2.61
C ALA A 467 -3.82 10.68 -2.03
N THR A 468 -2.66 10.72 -2.71
CA THR A 468 -1.59 11.66 -2.36
C THR A 468 -1.96 13.10 -2.69
N GLY A 469 -1.19 14.06 -2.19
CA GLY A 469 -1.42 15.47 -2.48
C GLY A 469 -1.22 15.88 -3.95
N GLN A 470 -0.73 14.99 -4.79
CA GLN A 470 -0.61 15.23 -6.24
C GLN A 470 -1.95 15.12 -6.97
N ASN A 471 -2.96 14.51 -6.35
CA ASN A 471 -4.27 14.32 -6.96
C ASN A 471 -4.90 15.66 -7.38
N PRO A 472 -5.37 15.83 -8.64
CA PRO A 472 -5.93 17.09 -9.14
C PRO A 472 -7.11 17.62 -8.34
N TYR A 473 -8.02 16.73 -7.92
CA TYR A 473 -9.20 17.13 -7.14
C TYR A 473 -8.88 17.48 -5.68
N PHE A 474 -7.79 16.95 -5.11
CA PHE A 474 -7.26 17.43 -3.86
C PHE A 474 -6.71 18.86 -4.02
N ARG A 475 -5.93 19.11 -5.07
CA ARG A 475 -5.27 20.37 -5.32
C ARG A 475 -6.23 21.53 -5.67
N LEU A 476 -7.35 21.24 -6.33
CA LEU A 476 -8.34 22.26 -6.69
C LEU A 476 -8.97 22.95 -5.49
N TRP A 477 -9.10 22.25 -4.35
CA TRP A 477 -9.68 22.78 -3.11
C TRP A 477 -8.80 22.39 -1.93
N ASN A 478 -7.58 22.93 -1.89
CA ASN A 478 -6.55 22.72 -0.88
C ASN A 478 -6.30 24.00 -0.09
N THR A 479 -6.00 23.87 1.21
CA THR A 479 -5.63 24.98 2.09
C THR A 479 -4.28 25.60 1.74
N GLU A 480 -3.39 24.86 1.07
CA GLU A 480 -2.09 25.31 0.58
C GLU A 480 -2.13 25.44 -0.95
N ASN A 481 -2.24 26.67 -1.45
CA ASN A 481 -2.44 26.93 -2.87
C ASN A 481 -1.43 26.20 -3.76
N ASN A 482 -1.93 25.44 -4.74
CA ASN A 482 -1.15 24.74 -5.76
C ASN A 482 -0.04 23.80 -5.21
N SER A 483 -0.11 23.44 -3.94
CA SER A 483 0.83 22.57 -3.22
C SER A 483 0.38 21.11 -3.20
N TYR A 484 1.29 20.20 -2.92
CA TYR A 484 1.04 18.78 -2.66
C TYR A 484 0.82 18.47 -1.17
N VAL A 485 1.02 19.47 -0.31
CA VAL A 485 0.75 19.42 1.13
C VAL A 485 -0.47 20.27 1.48
N GLY A 486 -0.88 20.26 2.74
CA GLY A 486 -2.07 20.96 3.23
C GLY A 486 -3.23 20.00 3.50
N SER A 487 -4.42 20.57 3.65
CA SER A 487 -5.66 19.83 3.92
C SER A 487 -6.74 20.18 2.89
N PRO A 488 -7.73 19.31 2.65
CA PRO A 488 -8.87 19.67 1.83
C PRO A 488 -9.65 20.80 2.49
N THR A 489 -10.06 21.79 1.70
CA THR A 489 -10.95 22.83 2.21
C THR A 489 -12.36 22.28 2.45
N PRO A 490 -13.19 22.91 3.28
CA PRO A 490 -14.59 22.51 3.47
C PRO A 490 -15.44 22.48 2.20
N GLN A 491 -15.00 23.17 1.13
CA GLN A 491 -15.65 23.20 -0.18
C GLN A 491 -15.20 22.07 -1.11
N ASN A 492 -14.19 21.27 -0.71
CA ASN A 492 -13.75 20.15 -1.54
C ASN A 492 -14.84 19.07 -1.63
N PRO A 493 -15.40 18.80 -2.84
CA PRO A 493 -16.44 17.80 -2.98
C PRO A 493 -15.92 16.36 -3.08
N TYR A 494 -14.59 16.16 -3.22
CA TYR A 494 -13.95 14.86 -3.41
C TYR A 494 -13.16 14.39 -2.20
N PHE A 495 -12.59 15.30 -1.41
CA PHE A 495 -11.73 14.99 -0.26
C PHE A 495 -12.23 15.65 1.01
N GLN A 496 -11.91 15.04 2.14
CA GLN A 496 -12.24 15.53 3.48
C GLN A 496 -11.08 15.27 4.44
N GLU A 497 -11.10 15.91 5.59
CA GLU A 497 -10.29 15.44 6.72
C GLU A 497 -10.80 14.08 7.17
N SER A 498 -9.88 13.14 7.39
CA SER A 498 -10.29 11.78 7.77
C SER A 498 -11.10 11.79 9.07
N PRO A 499 -12.30 11.22 9.09
CA PRO A 499 -13.11 11.12 10.30
C PRO A 499 -12.59 10.02 11.24
N ILE A 500 -11.66 9.18 10.76
CA ILE A 500 -11.21 7.97 11.44
C ILE A 500 -10.02 8.30 12.35
N SER A 501 -10.15 7.97 13.64
CA SER A 501 -9.11 8.21 14.65
C SER A 501 -8.02 7.16 14.68
N GLU A 502 -8.29 5.95 14.15
CA GLU A 502 -7.36 4.83 14.10
C GLU A 502 -6.27 5.09 13.06
N SER A 503 -5.03 5.31 13.51
CA SER A 503 -3.90 5.69 12.64
C SER A 503 -3.59 4.67 11.53
N TYR A 504 -3.90 3.39 11.75
CA TYR A 504 -3.70 2.33 10.76
C TYR A 504 -4.76 2.28 9.64
N LEU A 505 -5.76 3.17 9.69
CA LEU A 505 -6.79 3.36 8.65
C LEU A 505 -6.76 4.79 8.08
N ASN A 506 -5.85 5.64 8.54
CA ASN A 506 -5.76 7.03 8.14
C ASN A 506 -4.47 7.26 7.34
N TYR A 507 -4.58 7.13 6.03
CA TYR A 507 -3.48 7.30 5.09
C TYR A 507 -3.75 8.48 4.16
N PHE A 508 -2.74 9.30 3.87
CA PHE A 508 -2.78 10.41 2.91
C PHE A 508 -4.04 11.31 3.05
N ASN A 509 -4.67 11.68 1.94
CA ASN A 509 -5.87 12.51 1.94
C ASN A 509 -7.10 11.64 1.73
N ASP A 510 -8.01 11.66 2.68
CA ASP A 510 -9.20 10.81 2.74
C ASP A 510 -10.24 11.25 1.70
N MET A 511 -10.80 10.30 0.96
CA MET A 511 -11.85 10.60 -0.01
C MET A 511 -13.22 10.72 0.67
N ASN A 512 -14.02 11.69 0.24
CA ASN A 512 -15.37 11.92 0.73
C ASN A 512 -16.37 10.91 0.16
N HIS A 513 -16.39 9.69 0.72
CA HIS A 513 -17.16 8.56 0.17
C HIS A 513 -18.69 8.77 0.16
N GLU A 514 -19.24 9.66 0.98
CA GLU A 514 -20.67 9.97 0.97
C GLU A 514 -21.04 10.99 -0.13
N SER A 515 -20.04 11.56 -0.83
CA SER A 515 -20.22 12.50 -1.92
C SER A 515 -20.66 11.81 -3.22
N GLY A 516 -21.65 12.35 -3.89
CA GLY A 516 -22.04 11.93 -5.24
C GLY A 516 -20.92 12.15 -6.28
N TYR A 517 -20.03 13.13 -6.05
CA TYR A 517 -18.88 13.39 -6.92
C TYR A 517 -17.84 12.27 -6.84
N VAL A 518 -17.56 11.74 -5.66
CA VAL A 518 -16.64 10.60 -5.48
C VAL A 518 -17.21 9.33 -6.11
N ARG A 519 -18.51 9.08 -5.92
CA ARG A 519 -19.17 7.92 -6.55
C ARG A 519 -19.06 7.98 -8.06
N GLU A 520 -19.35 9.14 -8.67
CA GLU A 520 -19.26 9.33 -10.12
C GLU A 520 -17.81 9.20 -10.60
N TYR A 521 -16.85 9.74 -9.85
CA TYR A 521 -15.43 9.59 -10.12
C TYR A 521 -15.00 8.13 -10.19
N MET A 522 -15.34 7.34 -9.18
CA MET A 522 -15.02 5.90 -9.15
C MET A 522 -15.73 5.13 -10.26
N ARG A 523 -17.03 5.41 -10.49
CA ARG A 523 -17.80 4.80 -11.58
C ARG A 523 -17.12 5.03 -12.94
N ARG A 524 -16.73 6.26 -13.22
CA ARG A 524 -16.08 6.62 -14.49
C ARG A 524 -14.74 5.90 -14.68
N ILE A 525 -13.95 5.79 -13.61
CA ILE A 525 -12.65 5.11 -13.64
C ILE A 525 -12.83 3.60 -13.83
N ASN A 526 -13.72 2.97 -13.07
CA ASN A 526 -13.95 1.53 -13.19
C ASN A 526 -14.46 1.16 -14.60
N ASN A 527 -15.39 1.94 -15.13
CA ASN A 527 -15.89 1.74 -16.49
C ASN A 527 -14.78 1.90 -17.55
N PHE A 528 -13.89 2.88 -17.37
CA PHE A 528 -12.74 3.04 -18.25
C PHE A 528 -11.79 1.83 -18.17
N LEU A 529 -11.46 1.35 -16.99
CA LEU A 529 -10.56 0.21 -16.80
C LEU A 529 -11.15 -1.07 -17.41
N ILE A 530 -12.45 -1.30 -17.27
CA ILE A 530 -13.15 -2.43 -17.90
C ILE A 530 -13.16 -2.27 -19.42
N ASN A 531 -13.62 -1.13 -19.94
CA ASN A 531 -13.86 -0.95 -21.37
C ASN A 531 -12.57 -0.77 -22.18
N GLU A 532 -11.55 -0.12 -21.61
CA GLU A 532 -10.29 0.18 -22.29
C GLU A 532 -9.25 -0.94 -22.14
N TYR A 533 -9.20 -1.58 -20.96
CA TYR A 533 -8.21 -2.61 -20.67
C TYR A 533 -8.78 -4.01 -20.52
N HIS A 534 -10.07 -4.21 -20.71
CA HIS A 534 -10.78 -5.50 -20.57
C HIS A 534 -10.48 -6.18 -19.22
N ILE A 535 -10.52 -5.40 -18.12
CA ILE A 535 -10.29 -5.91 -16.78
C ILE A 535 -11.49 -6.71 -16.30
N ASP A 536 -11.25 -7.91 -15.75
CA ASP A 536 -12.29 -8.85 -15.33
C ASP A 536 -12.74 -8.67 -13.88
N GLY A 537 -12.03 -7.89 -13.09
CA GLY A 537 -12.42 -7.69 -11.70
C GLY A 537 -11.58 -6.67 -10.96
N PHE A 538 -12.08 -6.33 -9.77
CA PHE A 538 -11.42 -5.40 -8.85
C PHE A 538 -11.32 -5.99 -7.46
N ARG A 539 -10.15 -5.83 -6.84
CA ARG A 539 -9.98 -5.89 -5.39
C ARG A 539 -9.92 -4.46 -4.87
N PHE A 540 -10.91 -4.07 -4.07
CA PHE A 540 -10.96 -2.74 -3.48
C PHE A 540 -10.23 -2.74 -2.14
N ASP A 541 -9.16 -1.94 -2.08
CA ASP A 541 -8.34 -1.75 -0.90
C ASP A 541 -9.10 -1.02 0.21
N LEU A 542 -8.93 -1.47 1.46
CA LEU A 542 -9.33 -0.80 2.68
C LEU A 542 -10.80 -0.31 2.69
N THR A 543 -11.74 -1.11 2.15
CA THR A 543 -13.16 -0.73 2.05
C THR A 543 -13.83 -0.45 3.39
N LYS A 544 -13.25 -0.90 4.50
CA LYS A 544 -13.67 -0.55 5.85
C LYS A 544 -13.56 0.96 6.13
N GLY A 545 -12.65 1.65 5.44
CA GLY A 545 -12.45 3.09 5.48
C GLY A 545 -13.49 3.90 4.68
N PHE A 546 -14.32 3.27 3.84
CA PHE A 546 -15.29 3.97 2.97
C PHE A 546 -16.48 4.53 3.78
N THR A 547 -16.22 5.53 4.60
CA THR A 547 -17.21 6.16 5.49
C THR A 547 -16.78 7.57 5.87
N ASN A 548 -17.74 8.47 6.07
CA ASN A 548 -17.50 9.82 6.59
C ASN A 548 -17.68 9.91 8.12
N LYS A 549 -17.57 8.77 8.82
CA LYS A 549 -17.79 8.68 10.28
C LYS A 549 -16.69 7.86 10.94
N ASN A 550 -16.40 8.16 12.21
CA ASN A 550 -15.48 7.37 13.03
C ASN A 550 -16.12 6.06 13.51
N ILE A 551 -16.36 5.12 12.59
CA ILE A 551 -17.07 3.86 12.86
C ILE A 551 -16.43 2.66 12.14
N ALA A 552 -15.14 2.75 11.73
CA ALA A 552 -14.49 1.73 10.91
C ALA A 552 -14.63 0.30 11.47
N GLU A 553 -14.48 0.10 12.77
CA GLU A 553 -14.58 -1.21 13.42
C GLU A 553 -16.02 -1.68 13.72
N ASN A 554 -17.02 -0.79 13.61
CA ASN A 554 -18.40 -1.12 13.91
C ASN A 554 -19.21 -1.36 12.64
N TYR A 555 -20.28 -2.18 12.75
CA TYR A 555 -21.24 -2.36 11.67
C TYR A 555 -21.91 -1.03 11.27
N SER A 556 -21.92 -0.74 9.98
CA SER A 556 -22.58 0.43 9.42
C SER A 556 -23.45 0.08 8.22
N SER A 557 -24.75 0.15 8.40
CA SER A 557 -25.69 -0.03 7.28
C SER A 557 -25.49 1.00 6.16
N GLN A 558 -24.99 2.19 6.48
CA GLN A 558 -24.73 3.24 5.50
C GLN A 558 -23.54 2.85 4.61
N ARG A 559 -22.43 2.38 5.22
CA ARG A 559 -21.26 1.85 4.48
C ARG A 559 -21.63 0.64 3.63
N VAL A 560 -22.38 -0.31 4.20
CA VAL A 560 -22.89 -1.47 3.45
C VAL A 560 -23.69 -1.04 2.22
N ASN A 561 -24.61 -0.07 2.37
CA ASN A 561 -25.40 0.42 1.24
C ASN A 561 -24.56 1.15 0.20
N TYR A 562 -23.55 1.90 0.63
CA TYR A 562 -22.61 2.58 -0.24
C TYR A 562 -21.78 1.58 -1.05
N LEU A 563 -21.20 0.57 -0.40
CA LEU A 563 -20.38 -0.46 -1.05
C LEU A 563 -21.21 -1.35 -2.00
N LYS A 564 -22.46 -1.63 -1.67
CA LYS A 564 -23.37 -2.30 -2.60
C LYS A 564 -23.64 -1.47 -3.86
N LYS A 565 -23.84 -0.15 -3.70
CA LYS A 565 -24.00 0.74 -4.85
C LYS A 565 -22.74 0.83 -5.71
N LEU A 566 -21.56 0.79 -5.09
CA LEU A 566 -20.30 0.71 -5.82
C LEU A 566 -20.22 -0.56 -6.66
N ALA A 567 -20.64 -1.71 -6.11
CA ALA A 567 -20.72 -2.96 -6.86
C ALA A 567 -21.76 -2.89 -7.98
N ASP A 568 -22.95 -2.34 -7.69
CA ASP A 568 -24.02 -2.15 -8.71
C ASP A 568 -23.51 -1.28 -9.87
N ASP A 569 -22.80 -0.18 -9.58
CA ASP A 569 -22.24 0.74 -10.60
C ASP A 569 -21.23 0.03 -11.52
N VAL A 570 -20.49 -0.96 -11.02
CA VAL A 570 -19.59 -1.81 -11.81
C VAL A 570 -20.39 -2.82 -12.63
N TRP A 571 -21.34 -3.54 -12.02
CA TRP A 571 -22.17 -4.54 -12.69
C TRP A 571 -23.15 -3.96 -13.70
N ASP A 572 -23.56 -2.68 -13.55
CA ASP A 572 -24.34 -1.96 -14.58
C ASP A 572 -23.54 -1.79 -15.88
N ASN A 573 -22.20 -1.77 -15.81
CA ASN A 573 -21.32 -1.73 -16.98
C ASN A 573 -21.01 -3.13 -17.51
N ASP A 574 -20.67 -4.07 -16.59
CA ASP A 574 -20.40 -5.47 -16.95
C ASP A 574 -20.77 -6.37 -15.76
N GLU A 575 -21.83 -7.20 -15.95
CA GLU A 575 -22.41 -8.05 -14.90
C GLU A 575 -21.49 -9.19 -14.44
N ASP A 576 -20.49 -9.56 -15.25
CA ASP A 576 -19.56 -10.67 -15.00
C ASP A 576 -18.30 -10.20 -14.21
N THR A 577 -18.12 -8.89 -14.00
CA THR A 577 -16.95 -8.33 -13.31
C THR A 577 -16.86 -8.81 -11.87
N TYR A 578 -15.71 -9.35 -11.46
CA TYR A 578 -15.45 -9.78 -10.07
C TYR A 578 -15.31 -8.57 -9.13
N ILE A 579 -15.98 -8.65 -7.98
CA ILE A 579 -15.87 -7.66 -6.90
C ILE A 579 -15.31 -8.35 -5.66
N ILE A 580 -14.15 -7.91 -5.20
CA ILE A 580 -13.46 -8.39 -4.00
C ILE A 580 -13.22 -7.21 -3.06
N PHE A 581 -13.67 -7.31 -1.81
CA PHE A 581 -13.41 -6.29 -0.80
C PHE A 581 -12.36 -6.74 0.21
N GLU A 582 -11.33 -5.90 0.41
CA GLU A 582 -10.57 -5.95 1.64
C GLU A 582 -11.34 -5.20 2.72
N HIS A 583 -12.06 -5.93 3.56
CA HIS A 583 -13.01 -5.30 4.49
C HIS A 583 -12.75 -5.62 5.96
N PHE A 584 -12.56 -6.88 6.30
CA PHE A 584 -12.27 -7.38 7.66
C PHE A 584 -13.27 -6.91 8.74
N GLN A 585 -14.54 -6.75 8.37
CA GLN A 585 -15.65 -6.55 9.29
C GLN A 585 -16.70 -7.66 9.06
N ASN A 586 -16.65 -8.70 9.89
CA ASN A 586 -17.33 -9.99 9.65
C ASN A 586 -18.85 -9.87 9.47
N GLU A 587 -19.55 -8.96 10.19
CA GLU A 587 -21.01 -8.84 10.06
C GLU A 587 -21.42 -8.18 8.74
N GLU A 588 -20.61 -7.26 8.21
CA GLU A 588 -20.83 -6.63 6.90
C GLU A 588 -20.45 -7.60 5.78
N GLU A 589 -19.35 -8.36 5.94
CA GLU A 589 -18.93 -9.38 4.97
C GLU A 589 -19.99 -10.48 4.75
N LYS A 590 -20.75 -10.86 5.77
CA LYS A 590 -21.89 -11.76 5.62
C LYS A 590 -22.95 -11.19 4.65
N VAL A 591 -23.23 -9.90 4.79
CA VAL A 591 -24.19 -9.20 3.92
C VAL A 591 -23.66 -9.08 2.50
N PHE A 592 -22.35 -8.89 2.32
CA PHE A 592 -21.69 -8.87 1.02
C PHE A 592 -21.71 -10.23 0.36
N SER A 593 -21.42 -11.30 1.13
CA SER A 593 -21.49 -12.68 0.64
C SER A 593 -22.87 -13.03 0.07
N GLU A 594 -23.94 -12.64 0.75
CA GLU A 594 -25.33 -12.83 0.26
C GLU A 594 -25.64 -12.00 -0.99
N TYR A 595 -24.87 -10.93 -1.23
CA TYR A 595 -25.04 -10.03 -2.37
C TYR A 595 -24.24 -10.47 -3.60
N GLY A 596 -23.33 -11.44 -3.46
CA GLY A 596 -22.44 -11.93 -4.52
C GLY A 596 -21.06 -11.30 -4.52
N ILE A 597 -20.76 -10.41 -3.58
CA ILE A 597 -19.47 -9.76 -3.42
C ILE A 597 -18.53 -10.68 -2.64
N MET A 598 -17.30 -10.84 -3.12
CA MET A 598 -16.26 -11.59 -2.44
C MET A 598 -15.54 -10.75 -1.37
N SER A 599 -15.02 -11.43 -0.36
CA SER A 599 -14.19 -10.80 0.70
C SER A 599 -12.85 -11.50 0.85
N TRP A 600 -11.81 -10.77 1.17
CA TRP A 600 -10.49 -11.31 1.50
C TRP A 600 -10.54 -12.13 2.80
N GLY A 601 -9.94 -13.33 2.78
CA GLY A 601 -9.97 -14.31 3.84
C GLY A 601 -8.61 -14.63 4.43
N GLU A 602 -8.04 -13.74 5.24
CA GLU A 602 -6.73 -13.91 5.86
C GLU A 602 -6.71 -15.02 6.89
N GLU A 603 -5.73 -15.96 6.76
CA GLU A 603 -5.44 -17.03 7.73
C GLU A 603 -3.93 -17.25 7.95
N ASN A 604 -3.11 -16.25 7.61
CA ASN A 604 -1.65 -16.34 7.65
C ASN A 604 -1.10 -16.79 9.01
N TYR A 605 -1.57 -16.17 10.11
CA TYR A 605 -1.09 -16.51 11.45
C TYR A 605 -1.27 -18.02 11.77
N ASN A 606 -2.46 -18.53 11.53
CA ASN A 606 -2.78 -19.93 11.83
C ASN A 606 -2.04 -20.93 10.91
N TYR A 607 -1.84 -20.58 9.63
CA TYR A 607 -1.01 -21.39 8.74
C TYR A 607 0.46 -21.36 9.12
N ASN A 608 1.00 -20.20 9.52
CA ASN A 608 2.35 -20.08 10.05
C ASN A 608 2.55 -21.02 11.26
N GLU A 609 1.66 -20.96 12.26
CA GLU A 609 1.74 -21.83 13.43
C GLU A 609 1.67 -23.31 13.04
N ALA A 610 0.74 -23.68 12.14
CA ALA A 610 0.62 -25.07 11.67
C ALA A 610 1.89 -25.54 10.97
N THR A 611 2.40 -24.75 10.00
CA THR A 611 3.58 -25.16 9.22
C THR A 611 4.85 -25.16 10.06
N MET A 612 4.97 -24.29 11.05
CA MET A 612 6.04 -24.36 12.05
C MET A 612 5.94 -25.56 13.00
N GLY A 613 4.82 -26.28 13.04
CA GLY A 613 4.62 -27.45 13.92
C GLY A 613 4.09 -27.09 15.31
N TYR A 614 3.40 -25.98 15.44
CA TYR A 614 2.72 -25.54 16.65
C TYR A 614 1.21 -25.73 16.57
N PRO A 615 0.50 -25.81 17.72
CA PRO A 615 -0.96 -25.88 17.74
C PRO A 615 -1.61 -24.70 17.04
N SER A 616 -2.57 -24.98 16.14
CA SER A 616 -3.29 -23.95 15.42
C SER A 616 -4.64 -24.45 14.88
N ASP A 617 -5.54 -23.53 14.56
CA ASP A 617 -6.83 -23.81 13.93
C ASP A 617 -7.12 -22.80 12.82
N PHE A 618 -6.83 -23.17 11.58
CA PHE A 618 -7.09 -22.31 10.42
C PHE A 618 -8.49 -22.49 9.80
N LYS A 619 -9.49 -22.77 10.64
CA LYS A 619 -10.88 -22.93 10.18
C LYS A 619 -11.44 -21.68 9.48
N GLY A 620 -10.89 -20.49 9.70
CA GLY A 620 -11.31 -19.26 9.08
C GLY A 620 -11.09 -19.22 7.56
N ILE A 621 -10.31 -20.15 6.99
CA ILE A 621 -10.20 -20.35 5.54
C ILE A 621 -11.50 -20.93 4.93
N ASN A 622 -12.38 -21.49 5.74
CA ASN A 622 -13.67 -22.02 5.37
C ASN A 622 -14.74 -20.93 5.51
N TYR A 623 -15.34 -20.53 4.41
CA TYR A 623 -16.37 -19.49 4.35
C TYR A 623 -17.54 -19.71 5.33
N LYS A 624 -17.94 -20.98 5.55
CA LYS A 624 -19.01 -21.33 6.53
C LYS A 624 -18.59 -21.02 7.97
N SER A 625 -17.32 -21.16 8.30
CA SER A 625 -16.80 -20.84 9.65
C SER A 625 -16.87 -19.34 9.96
N ARG A 626 -16.90 -18.50 8.93
CA ARG A 626 -17.14 -17.05 9.03
C ARG A 626 -18.63 -16.69 9.00
N GLY A 627 -19.50 -17.67 8.76
CA GLY A 627 -20.95 -17.50 8.69
C GLY A 627 -21.45 -17.03 7.32
N PHE A 628 -20.66 -17.20 6.27
CA PHE A 628 -21.10 -16.90 4.90
C PHE A 628 -22.01 -17.99 4.36
N SER A 629 -23.04 -17.63 3.63
CA SER A 629 -23.97 -18.55 2.98
C SER A 629 -23.44 -19.05 1.63
N GLU A 630 -22.64 -18.24 0.96
CA GLU A 630 -22.04 -18.51 -0.34
C GLU A 630 -20.52 -18.62 -0.25
N PRO A 631 -19.85 -19.35 -1.17
CA PRO A 631 -18.39 -19.53 -1.17
C PRO A 631 -17.63 -18.32 -1.73
N THR A 632 -17.92 -17.13 -1.20
CA THR A 632 -17.37 -15.83 -1.65
C THR A 632 -16.15 -15.39 -0.83
N LEU A 633 -15.52 -16.30 -0.10
CA LEU A 633 -14.31 -16.01 0.66
C LEU A 633 -13.06 -16.31 -0.17
N VAL A 634 -12.34 -15.30 -0.61
CA VAL A 634 -11.00 -15.41 -1.22
C VAL A 634 -9.99 -15.74 -0.12
N GLY A 635 -9.84 -17.04 0.15
CA GLY A 635 -8.96 -17.49 1.24
C GLY A 635 -7.49 -17.47 0.83
N PHE A 636 -6.60 -17.05 1.75
CA PHE A 636 -5.15 -17.05 1.51
C PHE A 636 -4.32 -17.40 2.77
N MET A 637 -3.16 -17.99 2.51
CA MET A 637 -2.15 -18.30 3.54
C MET A 637 -1.09 -17.21 3.64
N GLU A 638 -0.77 -16.57 2.53
CA GLU A 638 0.22 -15.50 2.38
C GLU A 638 -0.37 -14.39 1.52
N SER A 639 0.04 -13.17 1.75
CA SER A 639 -0.22 -12.00 0.92
C SER A 639 0.96 -11.02 1.00
N HIS A 640 0.92 -9.93 0.24
CA HIS A 640 1.93 -8.88 0.33
C HIS A 640 2.08 -8.27 1.75
N ASP A 641 1.03 -8.34 2.57
CA ASP A 641 1.00 -7.77 3.92
C ASP A 641 1.53 -8.69 5.01
N LYS A 642 1.65 -9.99 4.72
CA LYS A 642 1.85 -11.02 5.73
C LYS A 642 3.16 -11.79 5.53
N GLU A 643 3.75 -12.20 6.65
CA GLU A 643 5.04 -12.89 6.62
C GLU A 643 4.95 -14.24 5.92
N ARG A 644 6.03 -14.60 5.21
CA ARG A 644 6.18 -15.85 4.47
C ARG A 644 6.18 -17.08 5.40
N LEU A 645 5.40 -18.09 5.03
CA LEU A 645 5.36 -19.36 5.76
C LEU A 645 6.73 -20.02 5.78
N MET A 646 7.41 -20.03 4.64
CA MET A 646 8.72 -20.68 4.53
C MET A 646 9.78 -19.97 5.39
N TYR A 647 9.78 -18.63 5.43
CA TYR A 647 10.64 -17.85 6.34
C TYR A 647 10.39 -18.24 7.80
N LYS A 648 9.12 -18.28 8.20
CA LYS A 648 8.73 -18.67 9.56
C LYS A 648 9.18 -20.10 9.91
N ASN A 649 8.98 -21.04 8.99
CA ASN A 649 9.37 -22.43 9.18
C ASN A 649 10.87 -22.59 9.44
N ILE A 650 11.71 -21.97 8.59
CA ILE A 650 13.17 -22.07 8.68
C ILE A 650 13.70 -21.34 9.93
N THR A 651 13.10 -20.22 10.30
CA THR A 651 13.59 -19.37 11.40
C THR A 651 13.10 -19.86 12.75
N TYR A 652 11.80 -20.18 12.87
CA TYR A 652 11.13 -20.42 14.14
C TYR A 652 10.51 -21.81 14.26
N GLY A 653 10.66 -22.67 13.23
CA GLY A 653 10.06 -24.00 13.21
C GLY A 653 10.42 -24.85 14.43
N ASN A 654 9.46 -25.66 14.85
CA ASN A 654 9.60 -26.60 15.97
C ASN A 654 10.58 -27.72 15.63
N SER A 655 11.41 -28.09 16.59
CA SER A 655 12.41 -29.17 16.45
C SER A 655 12.30 -30.15 17.59
N ILE A 656 12.22 -31.44 17.25
CA ILE A 656 12.33 -32.56 18.21
C ILE A 656 13.51 -33.45 17.82
N GLN A 657 13.85 -34.44 18.67
CA GLN A 657 15.05 -35.27 18.51
C GLN A 657 15.21 -35.89 17.10
N ASN A 658 14.11 -36.24 16.42
CA ASN A 658 14.14 -36.99 15.15
C ASN A 658 13.49 -36.23 13.98
N TYR A 659 13.03 -34.99 14.18
CA TYR A 659 12.40 -34.18 13.13
C TYR A 659 12.61 -32.70 13.42
N ASP A 660 13.22 -32.01 12.47
CA ASP A 660 13.47 -30.56 12.52
C ASP A 660 12.68 -29.86 11.42
N VAL A 661 11.72 -29.03 11.79
CA VAL A 661 10.96 -28.22 10.84
C VAL A 661 11.86 -27.23 10.12
N LYS A 662 12.94 -26.76 10.75
CA LYS A 662 13.88 -25.80 10.16
C LYS A 662 14.72 -26.40 9.02
N ASP A 663 14.78 -27.73 8.92
CA ASP A 663 15.37 -28.38 7.73
C ASP A 663 14.59 -27.97 6.49
N PHE A 664 15.30 -27.56 5.45
CA PHE A 664 14.71 -27.00 4.26
C PHE A 664 13.71 -27.93 3.56
N ASN A 665 14.05 -29.23 3.44
CA ASN A 665 13.17 -30.21 2.80
C ASN A 665 11.94 -30.53 3.66
N ASN A 666 12.12 -30.59 4.99
CA ASN A 666 10.99 -30.74 5.91
C ASN A 666 10.05 -29.53 5.82
N SER A 667 10.59 -28.32 5.77
CA SER A 667 9.82 -27.08 5.54
C SER A 667 9.03 -27.13 4.22
N LEU A 668 9.66 -27.52 3.09
CA LEU A 668 8.97 -27.68 1.80
C LEU A 668 7.86 -28.75 1.87
N ASN A 669 8.08 -29.87 2.57
CA ASN A 669 7.05 -30.89 2.74
C ASN A 669 5.85 -30.36 3.54
N ARG A 670 6.10 -29.48 4.52
CA ARG A 670 5.01 -28.82 5.27
C ARG A 670 4.25 -27.82 4.40
N MET A 671 4.91 -27.14 3.46
CA MET A 671 4.23 -26.30 2.44
C MET A 671 3.34 -27.14 1.51
N LYS A 672 3.78 -28.38 1.14
CA LYS A 672 2.93 -29.32 0.38
C LYS A 672 1.70 -29.75 1.19
N ALA A 673 1.89 -30.07 2.47
CA ALA A 673 0.78 -30.42 3.38
C ALA A 673 -0.20 -29.23 3.58
N ALA A 674 0.31 -28.00 3.69
CA ALA A 674 -0.51 -26.79 3.76
C ALA A 674 -1.33 -26.61 2.47
N GLY A 675 -0.67 -26.70 1.30
CA GLY A 675 -1.32 -26.59 -0.01
C GLY A 675 -2.42 -27.63 -0.21
N SER A 676 -2.24 -28.88 0.29
CA SER A 676 -3.24 -29.93 0.13
C SER A 676 -4.59 -29.60 0.76
N LEU A 677 -4.62 -28.92 1.89
CA LEU A 677 -5.85 -28.45 2.53
C LEU A 677 -6.27 -27.07 2.01
N PHE A 678 -5.34 -26.15 1.82
CA PHE A 678 -5.62 -24.80 1.35
C PHE A 678 -6.30 -24.80 -0.01
N LEU A 679 -5.70 -25.44 -1.01
CA LEU A 679 -6.17 -25.44 -2.40
C LEU A 679 -7.44 -26.26 -2.61
N THR A 680 -7.81 -27.12 -1.66
CA THR A 680 -8.97 -28.02 -1.79
C THR A 680 -10.20 -27.58 -1.01
N VAL A 681 -10.11 -26.61 -0.10
CA VAL A 681 -11.30 -26.01 0.54
C VAL A 681 -12.17 -25.33 -0.54
N PRO A 682 -13.48 -25.57 -0.59
CA PRO A 682 -14.37 -24.93 -1.55
C PRO A 682 -14.35 -23.40 -1.51
N GLY A 683 -14.50 -22.75 -2.66
CA GLY A 683 -14.47 -21.30 -2.86
C GLY A 683 -13.12 -20.77 -3.39
N PRO A 684 -13.03 -19.50 -3.77
CA PRO A 684 -11.87 -18.89 -4.40
C PRO A 684 -10.65 -18.88 -3.46
N LYS A 685 -9.46 -18.95 -4.04
CA LYS A 685 -8.16 -18.95 -3.32
C LYS A 685 -7.23 -17.95 -3.94
N MET A 686 -6.34 -17.37 -3.12
CA MET A 686 -5.28 -16.50 -3.58
C MET A 686 -3.91 -17.04 -3.13
N ILE A 687 -2.98 -17.09 -4.06
CA ILE A 687 -1.57 -17.45 -3.84
C ILE A 687 -0.74 -16.15 -3.98
N TRP A 688 -0.01 -15.80 -2.95
CA TRP A 688 0.99 -14.73 -3.03
C TRP A 688 2.20 -15.18 -3.87
N GLN A 689 2.67 -14.35 -4.78
CA GLN A 689 3.79 -14.65 -5.67
C GLN A 689 4.91 -15.42 -4.95
N PHE A 690 5.35 -16.54 -5.55
CA PHE A 690 6.42 -17.42 -5.09
C PHE A 690 6.11 -18.30 -3.86
N GLY A 691 4.88 -18.29 -3.34
CA GLY A 691 4.45 -19.23 -2.30
C GLY A 691 4.59 -20.69 -2.76
N GLU A 692 4.31 -20.94 -4.03
CA GLU A 692 4.44 -22.25 -4.72
C GLU A 692 5.90 -22.73 -4.88
N LEU A 693 6.87 -21.82 -4.68
CA LEU A 693 8.30 -22.12 -4.65
C LEU A 693 8.88 -22.19 -3.24
N GLY A 694 8.05 -21.93 -2.22
CA GLY A 694 8.52 -21.82 -0.84
C GLY A 694 9.56 -20.70 -0.69
N TYR A 695 9.18 -19.48 -1.09
CA TYR A 695 10.03 -18.30 -0.98
C TYR A 695 10.30 -17.97 0.50
N GLU A 696 11.58 -18.01 0.92
CA GLU A 696 11.99 -17.91 2.32
C GLU A 696 12.52 -16.54 2.75
N LEU A 697 12.61 -15.57 1.85
CA LEU A 697 13.00 -14.24 2.27
C LEU A 697 11.83 -13.55 2.97
N SER A 698 12.10 -12.98 4.16
CA SER A 698 11.10 -12.21 4.92
C SER A 698 10.56 -11.04 4.10
N ILE A 699 9.27 -10.71 4.28
CA ILE A 699 8.71 -9.46 3.75
C ILE A 699 9.39 -8.22 4.34
N ASN A 700 10.07 -8.36 5.48
CA ASN A 700 10.81 -7.30 6.16
C ASN A 700 12.32 -7.32 5.85
N ILE A 701 12.76 -8.08 4.82
CA ILE A 701 14.17 -8.12 4.47
C ILE A 701 14.63 -6.80 3.87
N CYS A 702 15.74 -6.28 4.37
CA CYS A 702 16.38 -5.07 3.88
C CYS A 702 17.36 -5.38 2.73
N GLU A 703 17.80 -4.37 1.99
CA GLU A 703 18.79 -4.52 0.92
C GLU A 703 20.15 -5.07 1.40
N ASP A 704 20.51 -4.87 2.66
CA ASP A 704 21.74 -5.39 3.27
C ASP A 704 21.60 -6.83 3.79
N GLY A 705 20.39 -7.41 3.70
CA GLY A 705 20.07 -8.76 4.15
C GLY A 705 19.65 -8.85 5.61
N SER A 706 19.59 -7.75 6.35
CA SER A 706 18.97 -7.71 7.67
C SER A 706 17.45 -7.82 7.57
N VAL A 707 16.77 -8.11 8.68
CA VAL A 707 15.29 -8.17 8.73
C VAL A 707 14.82 -7.12 9.73
N ASP A 708 14.14 -6.08 9.22
CA ASP A 708 13.61 -4.97 10.00
C ASP A 708 12.23 -4.55 9.44
N GLY A 709 11.29 -4.23 10.35
CA GLY A 709 9.94 -3.81 9.96
C GLY A 709 9.92 -2.57 9.05
N ASP A 710 10.89 -1.67 9.20
CA ASP A 710 11.02 -0.47 8.37
C ASP A 710 11.36 -0.79 6.90
N CYS A 711 11.86 -1.99 6.63
CA CYS A 711 12.17 -2.46 5.28
C CYS A 711 11.00 -3.19 4.58
N LYS A 712 9.81 -3.25 5.19
CA LYS A 712 8.65 -3.95 4.61
C LYS A 712 8.38 -3.49 3.17
N LEU A 713 8.40 -2.18 2.92
CA LEU A 713 8.12 -1.58 1.61
C LEU A 713 9.33 -1.57 0.65
N SER A 714 10.52 -1.95 1.10
CA SER A 714 11.72 -1.99 0.25
C SER A 714 11.58 -3.04 -0.85
N PRO A 715 12.18 -2.85 -2.04
CA PRO A 715 12.17 -3.83 -3.12
C PRO A 715 12.76 -5.17 -2.69
N LYS A 716 12.14 -6.27 -3.14
CA LYS A 716 12.61 -7.64 -2.88
C LYS A 716 13.19 -8.27 -4.16
N THR A 717 14.15 -9.17 -3.98
CA THR A 717 14.70 -9.92 -5.10
C THR A 717 13.70 -10.98 -5.55
N SER A 718 13.40 -11.03 -6.84
CA SER A 718 12.49 -12.01 -7.43
C SER A 718 12.98 -13.45 -7.23
N ALA A 719 12.05 -14.39 -7.03
CA ALA A 719 12.39 -15.83 -7.02
C ALA A 719 13.00 -16.31 -8.35
N PHE A 720 12.59 -15.71 -9.46
CA PHE A 720 13.17 -16.02 -10.78
C PHE A 720 14.62 -15.52 -10.90
N GLU A 721 14.91 -14.33 -10.39
CA GLU A 721 16.28 -13.80 -10.30
C GLU A 721 17.16 -14.67 -9.40
N LEU A 722 16.60 -15.20 -8.32
CA LEU A 722 17.27 -16.15 -7.43
C LEU A 722 17.39 -17.56 -8.02
N GLY A 723 16.70 -17.85 -9.15
CA GLY A 723 16.67 -19.16 -9.80
C GLY A 723 15.94 -20.24 -9.02
N MET A 724 14.99 -19.84 -8.18
CA MET A 724 14.18 -20.78 -7.38
C MET A 724 13.29 -21.67 -8.25
N ASP A 725 12.84 -21.16 -9.39
CA ASP A 725 12.11 -21.89 -10.43
C ASP A 725 12.93 -23.01 -11.11
N LYS A 726 14.22 -23.11 -10.80
CA LYS A 726 15.16 -24.10 -11.32
C LYS A 726 15.68 -25.06 -10.24
N ASP A 727 15.33 -24.81 -8.99
CA ASP A 727 15.65 -25.69 -7.88
C ASP A 727 14.72 -26.91 -7.88
N LYS A 728 15.30 -28.11 -7.88
CA LYS A 728 14.52 -29.35 -8.01
C LYS A 728 13.57 -29.62 -6.86
N ASP A 729 13.93 -29.24 -5.63
CA ASP A 729 13.11 -29.53 -4.46
C ASP A 729 11.96 -28.53 -4.34
N ARG A 730 12.19 -27.26 -4.74
CA ARG A 730 11.14 -26.25 -4.87
C ARG A 730 10.15 -26.58 -6.00
N MET A 731 10.67 -27.06 -7.14
CA MET A 731 9.81 -27.50 -8.24
C MET A 731 8.95 -28.72 -7.90
N LYS A 732 9.32 -29.53 -6.91
CA LYS A 732 8.43 -30.56 -6.36
C LYS A 732 7.27 -29.97 -5.57
N LEU A 733 7.46 -28.81 -4.90
CA LEU A 733 6.37 -28.08 -4.27
C LEU A 733 5.42 -27.51 -5.32
N TYR A 734 5.98 -26.81 -6.32
CA TYR A 734 5.24 -26.30 -7.49
C TYR A 734 4.40 -27.41 -8.14
N SER A 735 5.02 -28.54 -8.50
CA SER A 735 4.32 -29.68 -9.13
C SER A 735 3.24 -30.28 -8.22
N THR A 736 3.47 -30.27 -6.90
CA THR A 736 2.46 -30.72 -5.93
C THR A 736 1.23 -29.83 -5.96
N TRP A 737 1.41 -28.51 -5.93
CA TRP A 737 0.30 -27.56 -5.98
C TRP A 737 -0.38 -27.59 -7.34
N SER A 738 0.38 -27.62 -8.43
CA SER A 738 -0.18 -27.77 -9.78
C SER A 738 -1.06 -29.03 -9.93
N ARG A 739 -0.58 -30.18 -9.44
CA ARG A 739 -1.36 -31.43 -9.47
C ARG A 739 -2.64 -31.35 -8.64
N ILE A 740 -2.61 -30.72 -7.45
CA ILE A 740 -3.80 -30.50 -6.62
C ILE A 740 -4.81 -29.60 -7.37
N LEU A 741 -4.36 -28.54 -8.01
CA LEU A 741 -5.21 -27.63 -8.77
C LEU A 741 -5.83 -28.31 -10.02
N GLN A 742 -5.08 -29.18 -10.70
CA GLN A 742 -5.62 -30.02 -11.77
C GLN A 742 -6.74 -30.96 -11.27
N ILE A 743 -6.51 -31.65 -10.15
CA ILE A 743 -7.52 -32.50 -9.51
C ILE A 743 -8.78 -31.69 -9.18
N ARG A 744 -8.59 -30.50 -8.56
CA ARG A 744 -9.68 -29.62 -8.23
C ARG A 744 -10.46 -29.17 -9.46
N LYS A 745 -9.80 -28.89 -10.58
CA LYS A 745 -10.42 -28.45 -11.84
C LYS A 745 -11.25 -29.56 -12.49
N ILE A 746 -10.78 -30.80 -12.41
CA ILE A 746 -11.44 -31.95 -13.05
C ILE A 746 -12.60 -32.47 -12.19
N GLU A 747 -12.39 -32.60 -10.88
CA GLU A 747 -13.35 -33.25 -9.98
C GLU A 747 -14.33 -32.22 -9.38
N LYS A 748 -15.60 -32.27 -9.81
CA LYS A 748 -16.68 -31.35 -9.41
C LYS A 748 -16.92 -31.32 -7.89
N ILE A 749 -16.56 -32.39 -7.16
CA ILE A 749 -16.76 -32.48 -5.71
C ILE A 749 -16.04 -31.39 -4.94
N PHE A 750 -14.98 -30.78 -5.49
CA PHE A 750 -14.26 -29.68 -4.84
C PHE A 750 -15.06 -28.36 -4.81
N ASN A 751 -16.18 -28.29 -5.55
CA ASN A 751 -17.12 -27.17 -5.53
C ASN A 751 -18.36 -27.44 -4.67
N THR A 752 -18.39 -28.58 -3.95
CA THR A 752 -19.52 -28.91 -3.10
C THR A 752 -19.75 -27.90 -1.99
N LYS A 753 -21.04 -27.65 -1.71
CA LYS A 753 -21.44 -26.94 -0.48
C LYS A 753 -21.56 -27.92 0.72
N LYS A 754 -21.37 -29.22 0.54
CA LYS A 754 -21.48 -30.24 1.59
C LYS A 754 -20.10 -30.73 2.03
N PHE A 755 -19.52 -30.04 2.99
CA PHE A 755 -18.20 -30.37 3.52
C PHE A 755 -18.06 -30.02 5.00
N ASN A 756 -17.13 -30.73 5.67
CA ASN A 756 -16.76 -30.48 7.05
C ASN A 756 -15.24 -30.38 7.20
N THR A 757 -14.79 -29.50 8.06
CA THR A 757 -13.38 -29.27 8.34
C THR A 757 -13.05 -29.53 9.83
N SER A 758 -11.90 -30.12 10.09
CA SER A 758 -11.35 -30.32 11.44
C SER A 758 -9.86 -29.91 11.43
N PHE A 759 -9.60 -28.63 11.72
CA PHE A 759 -8.28 -28.01 11.56
C PHE A 759 -7.58 -27.66 12.87
N SER A 760 -8.16 -28.03 14.03
CA SER A 760 -7.58 -27.72 15.34
C SER A 760 -6.59 -28.77 15.86
N SER A 761 -6.58 -30.02 15.34
CA SER A 761 -5.67 -31.08 15.72
C SER A 761 -4.39 -31.11 14.88
N GLU A 762 -3.36 -31.86 15.28
CA GLU A 762 -2.16 -32.07 14.47
C GLU A 762 -2.46 -32.82 13.16
N LEU A 763 -3.35 -33.81 13.20
CA LEU A 763 -3.95 -34.41 12.00
C LEU A 763 -5.15 -33.56 11.55
N LYS A 764 -4.86 -32.57 10.71
CA LYS A 764 -5.91 -31.75 10.14
C LYS A 764 -6.54 -32.46 8.97
N HIS A 765 -7.88 -32.40 8.88
CA HIS A 765 -8.58 -33.06 7.80
C HIS A 765 -9.83 -32.33 7.36
N MET A 766 -10.25 -32.64 6.15
CA MET A 766 -11.50 -32.17 5.54
C MET A 766 -12.19 -33.34 4.84
N VAL A 767 -13.51 -33.34 4.90
CA VAL A 767 -14.36 -34.30 4.21
C VAL A 767 -15.29 -33.54 3.28
N LEU A 768 -15.24 -33.86 2.00
CA LEU A 768 -16.15 -33.36 0.96
C LEU A 768 -17.13 -34.48 0.61
N GLU A 769 -18.40 -34.14 0.40
CA GLU A 769 -19.44 -35.08 0.01
C GLU A 769 -20.30 -34.48 -1.12
N ASP A 770 -20.70 -35.31 -2.06
CA ASP A 770 -21.67 -34.98 -3.12
C ASP A 770 -22.83 -35.98 -3.03
N ASP A 771 -24.05 -35.48 -2.88
CA ASP A 771 -25.25 -36.30 -2.78
C ASP A 771 -25.79 -36.74 -4.16
N ASP A 772 -25.34 -36.11 -5.26
CA ASP A 772 -25.74 -36.43 -6.63
C ASP A 772 -24.52 -36.47 -7.58
N PRO A 773 -23.54 -37.36 -7.29
CA PRO A 773 -22.26 -37.40 -8.05
C PRO A 773 -22.42 -38.05 -9.44
N GLY A 774 -23.58 -38.64 -9.78
CA GLY A 774 -23.71 -39.48 -10.97
C GLY A 774 -22.75 -40.69 -10.92
N GLU A 775 -21.91 -40.83 -11.95
CA GLU A 775 -20.82 -41.85 -11.97
C GLU A 775 -19.53 -41.37 -11.29
N GLY A 776 -19.45 -40.07 -10.92
CA GLY A 776 -18.27 -39.45 -10.35
C GLY A 776 -17.99 -39.81 -8.89
N ILE A 777 -17.03 -39.13 -8.30
CA ILE A 777 -16.60 -39.25 -6.89
C ILE A 777 -17.69 -38.69 -5.97
N SER A 778 -18.14 -39.48 -4.98
CA SER A 778 -19.14 -39.04 -4.01
C SER A 778 -18.57 -38.60 -2.69
N LYS A 779 -17.33 -39.00 -2.39
CA LYS A 779 -16.65 -38.62 -1.14
C LYS A 779 -15.16 -38.49 -1.30
N VAL A 780 -14.63 -37.38 -0.79
CA VAL A 780 -13.18 -37.13 -0.70
C VAL A 780 -12.80 -36.81 0.75
N ILE A 781 -11.71 -37.43 1.23
CA ILE A 781 -11.11 -37.12 2.51
C ILE A 781 -9.69 -36.64 2.30
N ILE A 782 -9.41 -35.40 2.69
CA ILE A 782 -8.06 -34.83 2.67
C ILE A 782 -7.52 -34.83 4.10
N ILE A 783 -6.32 -35.40 4.31
CA ILE A 783 -5.71 -35.52 5.63
C ILE A 783 -4.26 -35.07 5.54
N SER A 784 -3.83 -34.26 6.48
CA SER A 784 -2.44 -33.76 6.54
C SER A 784 -1.93 -33.78 7.98
N ASN A 785 -0.68 -34.25 8.19
CA ASN A 785 -0.03 -34.27 9.48
C ASN A 785 0.85 -33.03 9.68
N PHE A 786 0.38 -32.10 10.50
CA PHE A 786 1.10 -30.88 10.91
C PHE A 786 1.85 -31.07 12.25
N GLY A 787 1.76 -32.26 12.89
CA GLY A 787 2.57 -32.60 14.04
C GLY A 787 4.06 -32.78 13.68
N THR A 788 4.88 -32.98 14.70
CA THR A 788 6.31 -33.33 14.56
C THR A 788 6.58 -34.82 14.71
N GLU A 789 5.56 -35.62 14.98
CA GLU A 789 5.61 -37.08 15.11
C GLU A 789 4.66 -37.75 14.12
N SER A 790 4.94 -39.02 13.82
CA SER A 790 4.04 -39.86 13.02
C SER A 790 2.71 -40.06 13.72
N LYS A 791 1.61 -40.07 13.00
CA LYS A 791 0.26 -40.22 13.53
C LYS A 791 -0.50 -41.29 12.73
N ASP A 792 -1.12 -42.22 13.46
CA ASP A 792 -2.07 -43.14 12.86
C ASP A 792 -3.41 -42.47 12.68
N VAL A 793 -3.97 -42.60 11.48
CA VAL A 793 -5.29 -42.05 11.14
C VAL A 793 -6.38 -42.93 11.74
N SER A 794 -7.18 -42.37 12.65
CA SER A 794 -8.28 -43.10 13.29
C SER A 794 -9.39 -43.46 12.31
N GLY A 795 -10.14 -44.53 12.62
CA GLY A 795 -11.28 -44.96 11.83
C GLY A 795 -12.45 -43.95 11.81
N VAL A 796 -12.46 -43.00 12.71
CA VAL A 796 -13.40 -41.87 12.69
C VAL A 796 -13.08 -40.90 11.55
N ILE A 797 -11.78 -40.65 11.28
CA ILE A 797 -11.32 -39.78 10.18
C ILE A 797 -11.38 -40.55 8.86
N LEU A 798 -10.81 -41.75 8.82
CA LEU A 798 -10.74 -42.59 7.63
C LEU A 798 -11.40 -43.92 7.93
N PRO A 799 -12.68 -44.12 7.52
CA PRO A 799 -13.42 -45.34 7.74
C PRO A 799 -12.80 -46.56 7.04
N ASP A 800 -13.08 -47.76 7.60
CA ASP A 800 -12.73 -49.04 6.97
C ASP A 800 -13.34 -49.13 5.56
N GLY A 801 -12.57 -49.61 4.60
CA GLY A 801 -12.99 -49.68 3.22
C GLY A 801 -11.84 -49.60 2.23
N GLU A 802 -12.23 -49.50 0.98
CA GLU A 802 -11.33 -49.30 -0.15
C GLU A 802 -11.39 -47.83 -0.55
N TRP A 803 -10.22 -47.21 -0.61
CA TRP A 803 -10.02 -45.81 -0.99
C TRP A 803 -9.00 -45.70 -2.12
N PHE A 804 -9.03 -44.63 -2.89
CA PHE A 804 -8.08 -44.31 -3.94
C PHE A 804 -7.36 -43.00 -3.61
N ASP A 805 -6.02 -43.03 -3.52
CA ASP A 805 -5.23 -41.80 -3.41
C ASP A 805 -5.14 -41.13 -4.78
N ILE A 806 -6.06 -40.19 -5.04
CA ILE A 806 -6.20 -39.54 -6.35
C ILE A 806 -5.04 -38.60 -6.63
N PHE A 807 -4.30 -38.17 -5.61
CA PHE A 807 -3.07 -37.42 -5.80
C PHE A 807 -1.93 -38.33 -6.32
N ARG A 808 -1.88 -39.60 -5.88
CA ARG A 808 -0.86 -40.59 -6.23
C ARG A 808 -1.40 -41.61 -7.24
N ASN A 809 -1.84 -41.15 -8.42
CA ASN A 809 -2.25 -41.95 -9.56
C ASN A 809 -3.28 -43.03 -9.20
N ASN A 810 -4.31 -42.62 -8.45
CA ASN A 810 -5.37 -43.50 -8.03
C ASN A 810 -4.88 -44.78 -7.29
N SER A 811 -3.74 -44.66 -6.57
CA SER A 811 -3.20 -45.80 -5.84
C SER A 811 -4.21 -46.31 -4.79
N LYS A 812 -4.46 -47.60 -4.83
CA LYS A 812 -5.45 -48.23 -3.96
C LYS A 812 -4.97 -48.31 -2.49
N VAL A 813 -5.79 -47.86 -1.56
CA VAL A 813 -5.56 -47.85 -0.12
C VAL A 813 -6.66 -48.67 0.55
N ILE A 814 -6.31 -49.81 1.16
CA ILE A 814 -7.27 -50.64 1.89
C ILE A 814 -7.10 -50.32 3.39
N VAL A 815 -8.17 -49.89 4.04
CA VAL A 815 -8.22 -49.52 5.44
C VAL A 815 -9.08 -50.53 6.22
N SER A 816 -8.53 -51.03 7.33
CA SER A 816 -9.24 -51.91 8.27
C SER A 816 -8.78 -51.63 9.68
N GLN A 817 -9.44 -52.30 10.67
CA GLN A 817 -9.00 -52.16 12.08
C GLN A 817 -7.54 -52.54 12.29
N ASP A 818 -7.05 -53.54 11.55
CA ASP A 818 -5.68 -54.06 11.64
C ASP A 818 -4.70 -53.42 10.65
N ASN A 819 -5.20 -52.57 9.74
CA ASN A 819 -4.40 -51.91 8.71
C ASN A 819 -4.78 -50.40 8.65
N ARG A 820 -4.25 -49.65 9.59
CA ARG A 820 -4.44 -48.16 9.62
C ARG A 820 -3.37 -47.46 8.81
N VAL A 821 -3.77 -46.34 8.24
CA VAL A 821 -2.85 -45.43 7.56
C VAL A 821 -2.05 -44.63 8.60
N THR A 822 -0.73 -44.61 8.45
CA THR A 822 0.16 -43.75 9.25
C THR A 822 0.69 -42.62 8.39
N LEU A 823 0.56 -41.34 8.84
CA LEU A 823 1.14 -40.19 8.21
C LEU A 823 2.35 -39.68 8.99
N TYR A 824 3.49 -39.57 8.32
CA TYR A 824 4.69 -38.92 8.87
C TYR A 824 4.52 -37.40 8.88
N PRO A 825 5.32 -36.65 9.66
CA PRO A 825 5.28 -35.18 9.67
C PRO A 825 5.42 -34.56 8.27
N GLY A 826 4.53 -33.62 7.93
CA GLY A 826 4.50 -32.96 6.63
C GLY A 826 3.91 -33.81 5.49
N GLN A 827 3.42 -35.03 5.77
CA GLN A 827 2.72 -35.84 4.77
C GLN A 827 1.23 -35.51 4.71
N PHE A 828 0.67 -35.73 3.53
CA PHE A 828 -0.77 -35.62 3.27
C PHE A 828 -1.26 -36.74 2.33
N MET A 829 -2.56 -36.95 2.30
CA MET A 829 -3.27 -37.83 1.35
C MET A 829 -4.58 -37.16 0.91
N ILE A 830 -4.97 -37.41 -0.36
CA ILE A 830 -6.27 -37.03 -0.93
C ILE A 830 -6.96 -38.32 -1.37
N LEU A 831 -7.85 -38.82 -0.52
CA LEU A 831 -8.47 -40.13 -0.66
C LEU A 831 -9.91 -39.97 -1.14
N ALA A 832 -10.25 -40.63 -2.24
CA ALA A 832 -11.58 -40.66 -2.82
C ALA A 832 -12.20 -42.07 -2.75
N ASP A 833 -13.52 -42.16 -2.76
CA ASP A 833 -14.27 -43.42 -2.81
C ASP A 833 -14.27 -44.08 -4.19
N LYS A 834 -13.85 -43.33 -5.23
CA LYS A 834 -13.65 -43.79 -6.59
C LYS A 834 -12.36 -43.24 -7.18
N MET A 835 -11.94 -43.83 -8.30
CA MET A 835 -10.78 -43.30 -9.05
C MET A 835 -11.14 -41.99 -9.70
N SER A 836 -10.19 -41.04 -9.72
CA SER A 836 -10.26 -39.79 -10.46
C SER A 836 -10.06 -40.03 -11.96
N GLU A 837 -10.69 -39.22 -12.78
CA GLU A 837 -10.49 -39.25 -14.27
C GLU A 837 -9.18 -38.51 -14.68
N ILE A 838 -8.41 -38.04 -13.71
CA ILE A 838 -7.16 -37.34 -14.00
C ILE A 838 -6.14 -38.25 -14.69
N ASP A 839 -5.72 -37.91 -15.87
CA ASP A 839 -4.69 -38.64 -16.59
C ASP A 839 -3.32 -38.55 -15.89
N ASP A 840 -2.55 -39.64 -15.98
CA ASP A 840 -1.14 -39.68 -15.59
C ASP A 840 -0.30 -38.95 -16.63
N ASP A 841 -0.32 -37.62 -16.57
CA ASP A 841 0.40 -36.85 -17.53
C ASP A 841 1.90 -36.81 -17.18
N GLU A 842 2.68 -37.75 -17.79
CA GLU A 842 4.13 -37.71 -17.78
C GLU A 842 4.64 -36.40 -18.43
N GLU A 843 3.83 -35.71 -19.24
CA GLU A 843 4.18 -34.48 -19.96
C GLU A 843 4.28 -33.27 -19.02
N LEU A 844 3.52 -33.22 -17.91
CA LEU A 844 3.68 -32.16 -16.89
C LEU A 844 5.05 -32.26 -16.19
N LEU A 845 5.51 -33.47 -15.90
CA LEU A 845 6.85 -33.71 -15.37
C LEU A 845 7.94 -33.45 -16.41
N LEU A 846 7.65 -33.72 -17.70
CA LEU A 846 8.58 -33.50 -18.83
C LEU A 846 8.60 -32.03 -19.31
N SER A 847 7.50 -31.28 -19.17
CA SER A 847 7.47 -29.83 -19.46
C SER A 847 8.36 -29.05 -18.48
N LEU A 848 8.47 -29.53 -17.25
CA LEU A 848 9.40 -29.00 -16.26
C LEU A 848 10.88 -29.27 -16.61
N GLU A 849 11.17 -30.29 -17.40
CA GLU A 849 12.52 -30.54 -17.93
C GLU A 849 12.91 -29.59 -19.08
N LYS A 850 11.95 -29.07 -19.85
CA LYS A 850 12.22 -28.13 -20.95
C LYS A 850 12.68 -26.74 -20.50
N PHE A 851 12.29 -26.31 -19.29
CA PHE A 851 12.76 -25.04 -18.70
C PHE A 851 14.20 -25.11 -18.15
N ASN A 852 14.87 -26.26 -18.22
CA ASN A 852 16.15 -26.52 -17.57
C ASN A 852 17.42 -26.12 -18.37
N ASN A 853 17.34 -25.34 -19.43
CA ASN A 853 18.49 -25.26 -20.31
C ASN A 853 19.35 -23.99 -20.31
N ASP A 854 19.29 -23.06 -19.35
CA ASP A 854 20.28 -21.97 -19.40
C ASP A 854 20.75 -21.28 -18.11
N ASN A 855 20.78 -21.89 -16.94
CA ASN A 855 21.51 -21.27 -15.84
C ASN A 855 22.14 -22.28 -14.87
N SER A 856 23.34 -22.71 -15.21
CA SER A 856 24.15 -23.61 -14.37
C SER A 856 24.75 -22.92 -13.14
N ILE A 857 24.75 -21.59 -13.07
CA ILE A 857 25.36 -20.81 -11.99
C ILE A 857 24.50 -19.57 -11.71
N ILE A 858 24.12 -19.39 -10.46
CA ILE A 858 23.38 -18.23 -9.97
C ILE A 858 24.30 -17.37 -9.13
N VAL A 859 24.27 -16.05 -9.34
CA VAL A 859 25.11 -15.06 -8.66
C VAL A 859 24.23 -13.95 -8.13
N TYR A 860 24.10 -13.83 -6.81
CA TYR A 860 23.22 -12.86 -6.14
C TYR A 860 23.79 -12.31 -4.84
N PRO A 861 23.37 -11.12 -4.35
CA PRO A 861 22.57 -10.13 -5.07
C PRO A 861 23.35 -9.55 -6.26
N ASN A 862 22.63 -9.23 -7.33
CA ASN A 862 23.16 -8.56 -8.49
C ASN A 862 22.13 -7.56 -9.04
N PRO A 863 22.31 -6.25 -8.80
CA PRO A 863 23.55 -5.56 -8.33
C PRO A 863 23.93 -5.84 -6.87
N THR A 864 25.24 -5.82 -6.61
CA THR A 864 25.81 -6.07 -5.27
C THR A 864 26.41 -4.83 -4.62
N LEU A 865 26.28 -4.74 -3.29
CA LEU A 865 27.03 -3.77 -2.46
C LEU A 865 28.36 -4.32 -1.95
N GLY A 866 28.55 -5.65 -1.97
CA GLY A 866 29.81 -6.27 -1.50
C GLY A 866 29.78 -7.78 -1.49
N ASN A 867 29.11 -8.39 -0.55
CA ASN A 867 29.00 -9.84 -0.51
C ASN A 867 28.08 -10.35 -1.63
N THR A 868 28.57 -11.32 -2.39
CA THR A 868 27.84 -11.92 -3.51
C THR A 868 27.89 -13.43 -3.34
N PHE A 869 26.75 -14.06 -3.38
CA PHE A 869 26.57 -15.50 -3.22
C PHE A 869 26.61 -16.15 -4.59
N PHE A 870 27.18 -17.34 -4.62
CA PHE A 870 27.23 -18.21 -5.79
C PHE A 870 26.51 -19.51 -5.44
N ASN A 871 25.54 -19.88 -6.25
CA ASN A 871 24.91 -21.18 -6.20
C ASN A 871 25.24 -21.90 -7.50
N ILE A 872 25.98 -23.00 -7.43
CA ILE A 872 26.38 -23.81 -8.58
C ILE A 872 25.63 -25.14 -8.52
N LYS A 873 24.95 -25.51 -9.62
CA LYS A 873 24.15 -26.72 -9.69
C LYS A 873 25.00 -27.99 -9.43
N ASN A 874 24.39 -28.98 -8.78
CA ASN A 874 25.00 -30.25 -8.43
C ASN A 874 25.43 -31.10 -9.65
N ASN A 875 25.08 -30.73 -10.86
CA ASN A 875 25.53 -31.37 -12.09
C ASN A 875 26.86 -30.82 -12.65
N ILE A 876 27.46 -29.86 -11.96
CA ILE A 876 28.78 -29.29 -12.31
C ILE A 876 29.73 -29.62 -11.15
N ASP A 877 30.70 -30.50 -11.42
CA ASP A 877 31.62 -30.96 -10.37
C ASP A 877 32.70 -29.93 -10.01
N PRO A 878 33.02 -29.78 -8.72
CA PRO A 878 34.17 -28.98 -8.29
C PRO A 878 35.50 -29.59 -8.73
N PRO A 879 36.63 -28.87 -8.72
CA PRO A 879 36.76 -27.48 -8.25
C PRO A 879 36.27 -26.44 -9.26
N TYR A 880 35.73 -25.31 -8.73
CA TYR A 880 35.32 -24.16 -9.53
C TYR A 880 36.41 -23.10 -9.51
N THR A 881 36.82 -22.63 -10.67
CA THR A 881 37.71 -21.45 -10.83
C THR A 881 36.86 -20.26 -11.20
N ILE A 882 36.67 -19.32 -10.27
CA ILE A 882 35.91 -18.09 -10.45
C ILE A 882 36.87 -16.97 -10.80
N GLN A 883 36.69 -16.34 -11.95
CA GLN A 883 37.49 -15.22 -12.44
C GLN A 883 36.62 -13.99 -12.63
N LEU A 884 37.05 -12.85 -12.09
CA LEU A 884 36.37 -11.56 -12.23
C LEU A 884 37.12 -10.65 -13.18
N PHE A 885 36.44 -10.11 -14.17
CA PHE A 885 37.02 -9.19 -15.15
C PHE A 885 36.29 -7.82 -15.09
N ASN A 886 37.01 -6.72 -15.30
CA ASN A 886 36.41 -5.43 -15.55
C ASN A 886 35.84 -5.33 -17.00
N SER A 887 35.20 -4.20 -17.31
CA SER A 887 34.58 -3.94 -18.61
C SER A 887 35.59 -3.93 -19.80
N SER A 888 36.87 -3.72 -19.53
CA SER A 888 37.95 -3.79 -20.54
C SER A 888 38.56 -5.20 -20.71
N GLY A 889 38.04 -6.20 -20.00
CA GLY A 889 38.50 -7.59 -20.10
C GLY A 889 39.75 -7.91 -19.25
N GLN A 890 40.19 -7.01 -18.37
CA GLN A 890 41.31 -7.24 -17.47
C GLN A 890 40.86 -8.11 -16.28
N LEU A 891 41.62 -9.17 -15.99
CA LEU A 891 41.39 -10.03 -14.82
C LEU A 891 41.72 -9.27 -13.52
N LEU A 892 40.73 -9.15 -12.63
CA LEU A 892 40.84 -8.47 -11.33
C LEU A 892 41.01 -9.44 -10.16
N SER A 893 40.37 -10.62 -10.25
CA SER A 893 40.41 -11.61 -9.16
C SER A 893 40.24 -13.02 -9.71
N LYS A 894 40.86 -13.98 -9.03
CA LYS A 894 40.68 -15.42 -9.28
C LYS A 894 40.57 -16.15 -7.96
N VAL A 895 39.49 -16.92 -7.79
CA VAL A 895 39.20 -17.72 -6.60
C VAL A 895 38.95 -19.16 -7.04
N VAL A 896 39.39 -20.13 -6.25
CA VAL A 896 39.05 -21.53 -6.45
C VAL A 896 38.20 -22.00 -5.27
N GLU A 897 37.08 -22.63 -5.58
CA GLU A 897 36.10 -23.07 -4.60
C GLU A 897 35.66 -24.52 -4.88
N ASN A 898 35.38 -25.26 -3.81
CA ASN A 898 34.96 -26.67 -3.91
C ASN A 898 33.52 -26.90 -3.45
N ARG A 899 32.86 -25.86 -2.97
CA ARG A 899 31.46 -25.91 -2.47
C ARG A 899 30.49 -25.49 -3.56
N TYR A 900 29.33 -26.09 -3.60
CA TYR A 900 28.24 -25.71 -4.52
C TYR A 900 27.65 -24.34 -4.16
N ASN A 901 27.63 -23.98 -2.87
CA ASN A 901 27.15 -22.71 -2.35
C ASN A 901 28.26 -22.00 -1.57
N PHE A 902 28.60 -20.78 -1.95
CA PHE A 902 29.63 -19.98 -1.30
C PHE A 902 29.42 -18.49 -1.59
N SER A 903 30.10 -17.63 -0.84
CA SER A 903 30.09 -16.18 -1.09
C SER A 903 31.48 -15.63 -1.35
N ILE A 904 31.55 -14.59 -2.18
CA ILE A 904 32.76 -13.81 -2.45
C ILE A 904 32.45 -12.36 -2.10
N ASN A 905 33.36 -11.73 -1.35
CA ASN A 905 33.23 -10.33 -0.98
C ASN A 905 33.88 -9.43 -2.04
N PHE A 906 33.07 -8.63 -2.73
CA PHE A 906 33.45 -7.64 -3.73
C PHE A 906 33.38 -6.19 -3.22
N SER A 907 33.34 -5.96 -1.90
CA SER A 907 33.23 -4.61 -1.34
C SER A 907 34.38 -3.66 -1.76
N GLY A 908 35.54 -4.21 -2.07
CA GLY A 908 36.70 -3.45 -2.55
C GLY A 908 36.66 -3.01 -4.02
N LEU A 909 35.63 -3.40 -4.77
CA LEU A 909 35.48 -3.01 -6.17
C LEU A 909 34.84 -1.61 -6.27
N ALA A 910 35.25 -0.85 -7.28
CA ALA A 910 34.61 0.40 -7.66
C ALA A 910 33.19 0.11 -8.22
N ARG A 911 32.30 1.11 -8.18
CA ARG A 911 30.99 1.04 -8.84
C ARG A 911 31.16 0.80 -10.34
N GLY A 912 30.42 -0.12 -10.88
CA GLY A 912 30.52 -0.45 -12.32
C GLY A 912 30.07 -1.86 -12.65
N THR A 913 30.21 -2.20 -13.93
CA THR A 913 29.87 -3.52 -14.47
C THR A 913 31.13 -4.38 -14.60
N TYR A 914 31.01 -5.63 -14.18
CA TYR A 914 32.08 -6.65 -14.23
C TYR A 914 31.57 -7.92 -14.88
N ASN A 915 32.48 -8.74 -15.40
CA ASN A 915 32.16 -10.05 -15.92
C ASN A 915 32.80 -11.14 -15.06
N ILE A 916 31.97 -12.05 -14.58
CA ILE A 916 32.39 -13.23 -13.85
C ILE A 916 32.48 -14.41 -14.86
N LYS A 917 33.59 -15.14 -14.83
CA LYS A 917 33.72 -16.44 -15.52
C LYS A 917 33.95 -17.53 -14.49
N VAL A 918 33.21 -18.61 -14.61
CA VAL A 918 33.35 -19.79 -13.74
C VAL A 918 33.73 -20.96 -14.62
N HIS A 919 34.83 -21.62 -14.30
CA HIS A 919 35.34 -22.79 -15.00
C HIS A 919 35.33 -24.02 -14.12
N SER A 920 34.86 -25.14 -14.61
CA SER A 920 34.92 -26.43 -13.97
C SER A 920 35.05 -27.56 -14.99
N ARG A 921 36.09 -28.41 -14.91
CA ARG A 921 36.31 -29.64 -15.70
C ARG A 921 35.92 -29.56 -17.19
N GLY A 922 36.29 -28.48 -17.85
CA GLY A 922 36.03 -28.31 -19.30
C GLY A 922 34.78 -27.46 -19.61
N ASN A 923 33.96 -27.14 -18.66
CA ASN A 923 32.84 -26.23 -18.81
C ASN A 923 33.26 -24.80 -18.44
N SER A 924 32.69 -23.82 -19.12
CA SER A 924 32.93 -22.40 -18.85
C SER A 924 31.61 -21.63 -18.91
N PHE A 925 31.31 -20.88 -17.86
CA PHE A 925 30.11 -20.10 -17.72
C PHE A 925 30.46 -18.63 -17.50
N SER A 926 29.61 -17.71 -18.00
CA SER A 926 29.83 -16.27 -17.86
C SER A 926 28.57 -15.62 -17.26
N LYS A 927 28.75 -14.72 -16.31
CA LYS A 927 27.68 -13.90 -15.71
C LYS A 927 28.16 -12.45 -15.59
N LYS A 928 27.25 -11.51 -15.78
CA LYS A 928 27.48 -10.08 -15.56
C LYS A 928 27.24 -9.76 -14.09
N LEU A 929 28.12 -9.01 -13.44
CA LEU A 929 28.00 -8.50 -12.08
C LEU A 929 27.95 -6.98 -12.12
N ILE A 930 26.98 -6.40 -11.48
CA ILE A 930 26.84 -4.94 -11.31
C ILE A 930 27.18 -4.59 -9.86
N LYS A 931 28.15 -3.71 -9.65
CA LYS A 931 28.55 -3.18 -8.34
C LYS A 931 27.96 -1.78 -8.19
N LYS A 932 27.10 -1.63 -7.18
CA LYS A 932 26.51 -0.35 -6.75
C LYS A 932 27.42 0.47 -5.83
#